data_5c68ca7dff58a5afbb1b28f999aa4668
#
_entry.id   5c68ca7dff58a5afbb1b28f999aa4668
#
_cell.length_a   1.000
_cell.length_b   1.000
_cell.length_c   1.000
_cell.angle_alpha   90.00
_cell.angle_beta   90.00
_cell.angle_gamma   90.00
#
_symmetry.space_group_name_H-M   'P 1'
#
loop_
_entity.id
_entity.type
_entity.pdbx_description
1 polymer ?
#
loop_
_entity_poly.entity_id
_entity_poly.type
_entity_poly.pdbx_seq_one_letter_code
_entity_poly.pdbx_strand_id
1 'polypeptide(L)'
;MAATLTLPVFERLAPPHANPALHAAIEANSEPDDVVVDLAGRGGWVARSALVLGRRGLSIETSPLTRLLADVVVRPPDLRHLDAAFQGVGTAPLGTTSLRAWISERFATACPTCGRTLAAEELVWEPPAGGGSPIPVRRAFRCAACLDRRGRGNELRHAPPEPPDIALSGAFSVDPAVRDDLRRRFPVRGTGAESLPDAILDLHSERQLGGLHAILARIDGDLRASQVTSALRLAFLHAIFPASRLNAYPGRPSSIRITGGRLRPPGSPGWRERNPWLAFEEGYALVRGFVQALDNGPLAAVQARLVDRLDGLVEGAPMISLRVAAPQALERLSTEGIALEPAERARVRLVVGQSPLEWTPSRLSEAYALTGWSLGSEAARLLPLDPLFDADARPPARIAVLRAGLEAVAPALAADGRAVIMLEPDGAAGLAGAALAAASAGWRVVDARLAEPGARTGGSVELIAPTGTLATGPRTRANRALTPAPGGAGDPASIPGRGVFAAPEAIDGPFSPAEAARAVTEAAVAVLQARGEPAERDRLLGPVIVALDTCGQLRRFATASVAGPAAIRSLLELVDGELQRLDHRRLAASDEGRFWLADPRDEAAAAAPLADRLEWALFSLLGTEAAASEAALREGIGAMFAGPDAPDPWLLDACLQSYAEPGIGRPRLAAVDQLQRRTEEHTATIGLLADLGHRLGLHVSIAPREQGRRAGGHPLAAHLAPDERGPGLAFLGRAGADAVEQVDCLWYARPRFAFLFEVEWTAMLGDPVLRRGRLIAPDDRIVRFLVTVPERTELLRAKLRHAPVLRRAMDEGNWHLLRLDALRRFAALPTPSLEDLQPYLGLDPAADRPGDQLPLFEG
;
A
#
# COMPACT_ATOMS: atom_id res chain seq x y z
N MET A 1 -2.11 0.73 -13.56
CA MET A 1 -1.16 0.90 -12.43
C MET A 1 0.19 1.32 -12.97
N ALA A 2 0.64 2.55 -12.72
CA ALA A 2 1.99 2.96 -13.09
C ALA A 2 3.01 2.14 -12.28
N ALA A 3 3.93 1.47 -12.97
CA ALA A 3 5.03 0.76 -12.31
C ALA A 3 5.84 1.77 -11.49
N THR A 4 6.20 1.41 -10.26
CA THR A 4 7.08 2.26 -9.44
C THR A 4 8.41 2.40 -10.15
N LEU A 5 8.80 3.64 -10.46
CA LEU A 5 10.03 3.94 -11.16
C LEU A 5 11.23 3.65 -10.24
N THR A 6 12.07 2.69 -10.60
CA THR A 6 13.27 2.33 -9.84
C THR A 6 14.31 1.65 -10.73
N LEU A 7 15.53 1.55 -10.23
CA LEU A 7 16.60 0.78 -10.85
C LEU A 7 16.72 -0.61 -10.20
N PRO A 8 16.99 -1.70 -10.94
CA PRO A 8 16.99 -3.07 -10.42
C PRO A 8 17.89 -3.32 -9.20
N VAL A 9 19.00 -2.62 -9.08
CA VAL A 9 19.88 -2.70 -7.89
C VAL A 9 19.16 -2.16 -6.66
N PHE A 10 18.40 -1.08 -6.79
CA PHE A 10 17.69 -0.44 -5.67
C PHE A 10 16.38 -1.14 -5.31
N GLU A 11 15.76 -1.93 -6.18
CA GLU A 11 14.66 -2.81 -5.79
C GLU A 11 15.08 -3.78 -4.67
N ARG A 12 16.34 -4.20 -4.67
CA ARG A 12 16.89 -5.08 -3.64
C ARG A 12 17.47 -4.32 -2.44
N LEU A 13 18.20 -3.24 -2.71
CA LEU A 13 18.92 -2.49 -1.66
C LEU A 13 18.01 -1.54 -0.89
N ALA A 14 17.14 -0.81 -1.58
CA ALA A 14 16.32 0.25 -0.99
C ALA A 14 15.04 0.47 -1.83
N PRO A 15 14.07 -0.45 -1.78
CA PRO A 15 12.84 -0.33 -2.56
C PRO A 15 12.12 0.98 -2.21
N PRO A 16 11.71 1.77 -3.21
CA PRO A 16 11.00 3.02 -3.00
C PRO A 16 9.57 2.78 -2.54
N HIS A 17 9.00 3.72 -1.80
CA HIS A 17 7.57 3.73 -1.50
C HIS A 17 6.73 4.15 -2.72
N ALA A 18 5.43 3.81 -2.68
CA ALA A 18 4.49 4.21 -3.72
C ALA A 18 4.25 5.73 -3.68
N ASN A 19 4.53 6.42 -4.79
CA ASN A 19 4.41 7.87 -4.92
C ASN A 19 3.04 8.46 -4.54
N PRO A 20 1.87 7.86 -4.89
CA PRO A 20 0.58 8.45 -4.54
C PRO A 20 0.35 8.60 -3.04
N ALA A 21 0.70 7.59 -2.24
CA ALA A 21 0.55 7.65 -0.78
C ALA A 21 1.48 8.71 -0.16
N LEU A 22 2.69 8.84 -0.70
CA LEU A 22 3.67 9.83 -0.26
C LEU A 22 3.21 11.26 -0.58
N HIS A 23 2.71 11.50 -1.79
CA HIS A 23 2.16 12.81 -2.19
C HIS A 23 0.98 13.20 -1.30
N ALA A 24 0.02 12.29 -1.09
CA ALA A 24 -1.12 12.53 -0.22
C ALA A 24 -0.72 12.87 1.23
N ALA A 25 0.28 12.16 1.78
CA ALA A 25 0.79 12.43 3.12
C ALA A 25 1.44 13.82 3.23
N ILE A 26 2.22 14.23 2.23
CA ILE A 26 2.86 15.55 2.21
C ILE A 26 1.80 16.65 2.05
N GLU A 27 0.88 16.50 1.11
CA GLU A 27 -0.16 17.50 0.82
C GLU A 27 -1.10 17.71 2.01
N ALA A 28 -1.50 16.63 2.69
CA ALA A 28 -2.38 16.69 3.85
C ALA A 28 -1.74 17.35 5.08
N ASN A 29 -0.42 17.29 5.23
CA ASN A 29 0.29 17.66 6.45
C ASN A 29 1.25 18.84 6.31
N SER A 30 1.33 19.51 5.15
CA SER A 30 2.21 20.66 4.92
C SER A 30 1.61 21.64 3.95
N GLU A 31 2.12 22.87 3.99
CA GLU A 31 1.78 23.97 3.07
C GLU A 31 2.92 24.21 2.08
N PRO A 32 2.68 24.90 0.94
CA PRO A 32 3.77 25.36 0.08
C PRO A 32 4.84 26.15 0.87
N ASP A 33 6.10 26.01 0.48
CA ASP A 33 7.29 26.57 1.15
C ASP A 33 7.67 25.94 2.50
N ASP A 34 6.87 25.05 3.06
CA ASP A 34 7.25 24.27 4.25
C ASP A 34 8.43 23.34 3.94
N VAL A 35 9.28 23.09 4.95
CA VAL A 35 10.36 22.11 4.85
C VAL A 35 9.85 20.73 5.26
N VAL A 36 9.97 19.76 4.34
CA VAL A 36 9.65 18.35 4.55
C VAL A 36 10.95 17.57 4.77
N VAL A 37 11.06 16.91 5.92
CA VAL A 37 12.25 16.13 6.29
C VAL A 37 12.02 14.64 6.09
N ASP A 38 12.87 13.97 5.32
CA ASP A 38 12.93 12.53 5.18
C ASP A 38 13.95 11.94 6.16
N LEU A 39 13.49 11.16 7.15
CA LEU A 39 14.37 10.60 8.20
C LEU A 39 15.16 9.38 7.76
N ALA A 40 14.69 8.63 6.79
CA ALA A 40 15.29 7.36 6.38
C ALA A 40 15.23 7.22 4.85
N GLY A 41 15.86 8.15 4.17
CA GLY A 41 15.84 8.31 2.73
C GLY A 41 16.23 7.03 1.98
N ARG A 42 15.51 6.75 0.90
CA ARG A 42 15.71 5.62 0.00
C ARG A 42 15.96 6.07 -1.43
N GLY A 43 16.72 7.15 -1.60
CA GLY A 43 17.06 7.69 -2.91
C GLY A 43 16.29 8.97 -3.27
N GLY A 44 15.92 9.81 -2.29
CA GLY A 44 15.43 11.17 -2.50
C GLY A 44 13.97 11.29 -2.96
N TRP A 45 13.17 10.22 -2.88
CA TRP A 45 11.79 10.23 -3.35
C TRP A 45 10.87 11.17 -2.57
N VAL A 46 11.04 11.25 -1.25
CA VAL A 46 10.30 12.20 -0.40
C VAL A 46 10.64 13.64 -0.78
N ALA A 47 11.95 13.92 -0.95
CA ALA A 47 12.42 15.23 -1.35
C ALA A 47 11.87 15.63 -2.74
N ARG A 48 11.89 14.69 -3.71
CA ARG A 48 11.28 14.89 -5.02
C ARG A 48 9.78 15.21 -4.92
N SER A 49 9.04 14.44 -4.12
CA SER A 49 7.61 14.65 -3.91
C SER A 49 7.31 16.00 -3.26
N ALA A 50 8.11 16.40 -2.27
CA ALA A 50 8.02 17.72 -1.65
C ALA A 50 8.19 18.83 -2.67
N LEU A 51 9.20 18.75 -3.54
CA LEU A 51 9.44 19.74 -4.59
C LEU A 51 8.29 19.84 -5.60
N VAL A 52 7.75 18.68 -6.05
CA VAL A 52 6.60 18.66 -6.98
C VAL A 52 5.42 19.43 -6.40
N LEU A 53 5.24 19.32 -5.09
CA LEU A 53 4.15 19.97 -4.36
C LEU A 53 4.47 21.41 -3.91
N GLY A 54 5.60 21.99 -4.36
CA GLY A 54 6.02 23.35 -3.99
C GLY A 54 6.57 23.50 -2.58
N ARG A 55 6.99 22.38 -1.96
CA ARG A 55 7.65 22.34 -0.65
C ARG A 55 9.17 22.27 -0.83
N ARG A 56 9.90 22.42 0.27
CA ARG A 56 11.36 22.22 0.34
C ARG A 56 11.63 20.86 0.96
N GLY A 57 12.67 20.17 0.50
CA GLY A 57 12.97 18.82 0.97
C GLY A 57 14.34 18.73 1.64
N LEU A 58 14.42 18.06 2.79
CA LEU A 58 15.65 17.60 3.41
C LEU A 58 15.62 16.07 3.46
N SER A 59 16.51 15.41 2.74
CA SER A 59 16.63 13.95 2.76
C SER A 59 17.85 13.51 3.59
N ILE A 60 17.62 12.64 4.56
CA ILE A 60 18.65 11.99 5.36
C ILE A 60 18.79 10.57 4.84
N GLU A 61 19.76 10.36 3.96
CA GLU A 61 19.96 9.07 3.32
C GLU A 61 20.65 8.08 4.24
N THR A 62 20.18 6.84 4.25
CA THR A 62 20.70 5.78 5.15
C THR A 62 21.91 5.04 4.56
N SER A 63 22.25 5.30 3.31
CA SER A 63 23.32 4.63 2.58
C SER A 63 23.98 5.58 1.58
N PRO A 64 25.30 5.50 1.36
CA PRO A 64 25.97 6.23 0.31
C PRO A 64 25.42 5.93 -1.10
N LEU A 65 24.91 4.72 -1.31
CA LEU A 65 24.30 4.35 -2.60
C LEU A 65 22.93 5.01 -2.78
N THR A 66 22.10 5.09 -1.74
CA THR A 66 20.83 5.80 -1.83
C THR A 66 21.04 7.30 -2.01
N ARG A 67 22.08 7.87 -1.41
CA ARG A 67 22.47 9.26 -1.69
C ARG A 67 22.87 9.47 -3.16
N LEU A 68 23.63 8.53 -3.74
CA LEU A 68 23.99 8.59 -5.15
C LEU A 68 22.74 8.57 -6.04
N LEU A 69 21.75 7.72 -5.71
CA LEU A 69 20.46 7.69 -6.38
C LEU A 69 19.68 9.00 -6.20
N ALA A 70 19.66 9.54 -4.97
CA ALA A 70 18.95 10.78 -4.64
C ALA A 70 19.44 11.97 -5.47
N ASP A 71 20.75 12.08 -5.72
CA ASP A 71 21.31 13.14 -6.57
C ASP A 71 20.73 13.10 -7.99
N VAL A 72 20.49 11.93 -8.55
CA VAL A 72 19.89 11.76 -9.88
C VAL A 72 18.35 11.91 -9.83
N VAL A 73 17.70 11.40 -8.81
CA VAL A 73 16.23 11.50 -8.65
C VAL A 73 15.78 12.93 -8.52
N VAL A 74 16.52 13.72 -7.77
CA VAL A 74 16.18 15.12 -7.47
C VAL A 74 16.65 16.08 -8.57
N ARG A 75 17.80 15.79 -9.17
CA ARG A 75 18.42 16.57 -10.27
C ARG A 75 18.76 15.65 -11.44
N PRO A 76 17.79 15.16 -12.20
CA PRO A 76 18.10 14.33 -13.36
C PRO A 76 19.00 15.10 -14.33
N PRO A 77 20.08 14.49 -14.85
CA PRO A 77 20.93 15.13 -15.84
C PRO A 77 20.19 15.26 -17.17
N ASP A 78 20.51 16.29 -17.96
CA ASP A 78 20.08 16.38 -19.36
C ASP A 78 20.59 15.15 -20.12
N LEU A 79 19.68 14.48 -20.85
CA LEU A 79 19.98 13.23 -21.57
C LEU A 79 21.10 13.41 -22.61
N ARG A 80 21.19 14.57 -23.27
CA ARG A 80 22.23 14.84 -24.26
C ARG A 80 23.60 14.93 -23.60
N HIS A 81 23.67 15.56 -22.41
CA HIS A 81 24.90 15.63 -21.63
C HIS A 81 25.29 14.26 -21.09
N LEU A 82 24.32 13.46 -20.68
CA LEU A 82 24.55 12.10 -20.21
C LEU A 82 25.04 11.19 -21.35
N ASP A 83 24.38 11.25 -22.53
CA ASP A 83 24.78 10.51 -23.73
C ASP A 83 26.22 10.91 -24.18
N ALA A 84 26.52 12.22 -24.21
CA ALA A 84 27.85 12.71 -24.55
C ALA A 84 28.91 12.27 -23.53
N ALA A 85 28.58 12.27 -22.24
CA ALA A 85 29.50 11.81 -21.20
C ALA A 85 29.77 10.31 -21.30
N PHE A 86 28.76 9.50 -21.58
CA PHE A 86 28.94 8.05 -21.81
C PHE A 86 29.83 7.79 -23.04
N GLN A 87 29.57 8.47 -24.15
CA GLN A 87 30.45 8.36 -25.35
C GLN A 87 31.86 8.83 -25.03
N GLY A 88 32.03 9.92 -24.27
CA GLY A 88 33.31 10.40 -23.81
C GLY A 88 34.11 9.39 -22.99
N VAL A 89 33.42 8.63 -22.12
CA VAL A 89 34.06 7.50 -21.40
C VAL A 89 34.59 6.45 -22.40
N GLY A 90 33.75 6.03 -23.34
CA GLY A 90 34.11 4.98 -24.31
C GLY A 90 35.23 5.37 -25.29
N THR A 91 35.25 6.65 -25.71
CA THR A 91 36.24 7.17 -26.66
C THR A 91 37.50 7.72 -25.99
N ALA A 92 37.55 7.76 -24.67
CA ALA A 92 38.72 8.25 -23.93
C ALA A 92 40.01 7.47 -24.33
N PRO A 93 41.12 8.13 -24.54
CA PRO A 93 42.36 7.46 -24.89
C PRO A 93 42.89 6.59 -23.74
N LEU A 94 43.30 5.36 -24.06
CA LEU A 94 43.93 4.43 -23.14
C LEU A 94 45.02 3.67 -23.88
N GLY A 95 46.28 4.02 -23.64
CA GLY A 95 47.39 3.58 -24.45
C GLY A 95 47.30 4.08 -25.90
N THR A 96 47.30 3.20 -26.86
CA THR A 96 47.22 3.51 -28.30
C THR A 96 45.80 3.46 -28.87
N THR A 97 44.81 3.11 -28.06
CA THR A 97 43.40 2.92 -28.48
C THR A 97 42.43 3.68 -27.58
N SER A 98 41.15 3.59 -27.86
CA SER A 98 40.12 4.09 -26.94
C SER A 98 39.82 3.08 -25.84
N LEU A 99 39.29 3.54 -24.70
CA LEU A 99 38.93 2.67 -23.56
C LEU A 99 38.01 1.53 -23.98
N ARG A 100 36.96 1.82 -24.78
CA ARG A 100 36.08 0.80 -25.32
C ARG A 100 36.80 -0.21 -26.18
N ALA A 101 37.68 0.25 -27.08
CA ALA A 101 38.47 -0.63 -27.93
C ALA A 101 39.44 -1.46 -27.10
N TRP A 102 40.15 -0.86 -26.14
CA TRP A 102 41.08 -1.52 -25.23
C TRP A 102 40.42 -2.69 -24.46
N ILE A 103 39.20 -2.51 -23.96
CA ILE A 103 38.43 -3.58 -23.30
C ILE A 103 38.03 -4.65 -24.36
N SER A 104 37.52 -4.23 -25.51
CA SER A 104 37.01 -5.12 -26.56
C SER A 104 38.13 -6.05 -27.11
N GLU A 105 39.35 -5.54 -27.27
CA GLU A 105 40.53 -6.31 -27.68
C GLU A 105 40.85 -7.47 -26.72
N ARG A 106 40.60 -7.30 -25.43
CA ARG A 106 40.81 -8.35 -24.40
C ARG A 106 39.74 -9.44 -24.39
N PHE A 107 38.66 -9.20 -25.09
CA PHE A 107 37.56 -10.15 -25.34
C PHE A 107 37.45 -10.46 -26.84
N ALA A 108 38.57 -10.19 -27.63
CA ALA A 108 38.56 -10.44 -29.06
C ALA A 108 38.31 -11.91 -29.36
N THR A 109 37.46 -12.16 -30.37
CA THR A 109 37.20 -13.51 -30.90
C THR A 109 36.92 -13.42 -32.39
N ALA A 110 37.05 -14.57 -33.12
CA ALA A 110 36.73 -14.62 -34.53
C ALA A 110 35.31 -15.17 -34.76
N CYS A 111 34.59 -14.57 -35.73
CA CYS A 111 33.31 -15.13 -36.16
C CYS A 111 33.58 -16.44 -36.95
N PRO A 112 33.06 -17.59 -36.53
CA PRO A 112 33.30 -18.87 -37.22
C PRO A 112 32.71 -18.92 -38.64
N THR A 113 31.78 -17.99 -38.98
CA THR A 113 31.13 -17.95 -40.30
C THR A 113 31.90 -17.09 -41.30
N CYS A 114 32.42 -15.93 -40.87
CA CYS A 114 33.05 -14.97 -41.82
C CYS A 114 34.47 -14.58 -41.44
N GLY A 115 35.07 -15.15 -40.39
CA GLY A 115 36.45 -14.90 -39.94
C GLY A 115 36.69 -13.49 -39.36
N ARG A 116 35.70 -12.62 -39.31
CA ARG A 116 35.88 -11.24 -38.84
C ARG A 116 36.13 -11.22 -37.33
N THR A 117 37.14 -10.46 -36.93
CA THR A 117 37.41 -10.21 -35.50
C THR A 117 36.34 -9.33 -34.92
N LEU A 118 35.81 -9.71 -33.76
CA LEU A 118 34.80 -9.02 -32.98
C LEU A 118 35.05 -9.25 -31.47
N ALA A 119 34.33 -8.57 -30.61
CA ALA A 119 34.38 -8.81 -29.17
C ALA A 119 33.34 -9.86 -28.75
N ALA A 120 33.78 -10.86 -28.00
CA ALA A 120 32.87 -11.77 -27.31
C ALA A 120 32.06 -10.99 -26.25
N GLU A 121 30.80 -11.29 -26.16
CA GLU A 121 29.94 -10.75 -25.10
C GLU A 121 30.21 -11.43 -23.77
N GLU A 122 30.37 -12.76 -23.83
CA GLU A 122 30.72 -13.58 -22.67
C GLU A 122 31.43 -14.85 -23.05
N LEU A 123 32.23 -15.37 -22.10
CA LEU A 123 32.72 -16.73 -22.10
C LEU A 123 32.11 -17.51 -20.95
N VAL A 124 31.66 -18.73 -21.22
CA VAL A 124 31.16 -19.64 -20.19
C VAL A 124 32.32 -20.53 -19.73
N TRP A 125 32.51 -20.53 -18.39
CA TRP A 125 33.53 -21.32 -17.71
C TRP A 125 32.87 -22.46 -16.95
N GLU A 126 33.34 -23.68 -17.12
CA GLU A 126 32.89 -24.86 -16.41
C GLU A 126 34.05 -25.69 -15.88
N PRO A 127 33.92 -26.37 -14.74
CA PRO A 127 34.92 -27.31 -14.28
C PRO A 127 34.95 -28.51 -15.26
N PRO A 128 36.15 -29.04 -15.57
CA PRO A 128 36.24 -30.26 -16.38
C PRO A 128 35.62 -31.46 -15.68
N ALA A 129 35.17 -32.49 -16.43
CA ALA A 129 34.48 -33.67 -15.91
C ALA A 129 35.26 -34.44 -14.83
N GLY A 130 36.60 -34.31 -14.78
CA GLY A 130 37.46 -34.90 -13.77
C GLY A 130 37.76 -34.02 -12.56
N GLY A 131 37.07 -32.85 -12.40
CA GLY A 131 37.40 -31.85 -11.39
C GLY A 131 38.61 -31.00 -11.81
N GLY A 132 38.84 -29.91 -11.15
CA GLY A 132 39.91 -28.96 -11.41
C GLY A 132 39.42 -27.53 -11.63
N SER A 133 40.33 -26.64 -12.01
CA SER A 133 39.99 -25.23 -12.29
C SER A 133 39.06 -25.13 -13.50
N PRO A 134 38.04 -24.26 -13.45
CA PRO A 134 37.11 -24.03 -14.56
C PRO A 134 37.90 -23.64 -15.85
N ILE A 135 37.44 -24.12 -16.97
CA ILE A 135 37.95 -23.81 -18.31
C ILE A 135 36.86 -23.18 -19.17
N PRO A 136 37.18 -22.34 -20.15
CA PRO A 136 36.16 -21.78 -21.04
C PRO A 136 35.65 -22.89 -21.97
N VAL A 137 34.31 -23.09 -22.00
CA VAL A 137 33.67 -24.15 -22.80
C VAL A 137 32.78 -23.61 -23.91
N ARG A 138 32.42 -22.35 -23.83
CA ARG A 138 31.55 -21.71 -24.83
C ARG A 138 31.79 -20.20 -24.86
N ARG A 139 31.72 -19.63 -26.05
CA ARG A 139 31.73 -18.17 -26.27
C ARG A 139 30.38 -17.71 -26.84
N ALA A 140 29.94 -16.51 -26.47
CA ALA A 140 28.78 -15.84 -27.02
C ALA A 140 29.19 -14.54 -27.70
N PHE A 141 28.66 -14.24 -28.88
CA PHE A 141 29.01 -13.06 -29.67
C PHE A 141 27.90 -12.66 -30.64
N ARG A 142 27.91 -11.42 -31.11
CA ARG A 142 27.08 -10.94 -32.21
C ARG A 142 27.98 -10.53 -33.39
N CYS A 143 27.57 -10.91 -34.58
CA CYS A 143 28.32 -10.54 -35.81
C CYS A 143 27.35 -9.76 -36.73
N ALA A 144 27.56 -8.47 -36.83
CA ALA A 144 26.77 -7.59 -37.69
C ALA A 144 26.94 -7.86 -39.18
N ALA A 145 28.04 -8.50 -39.58
CA ALA A 145 28.29 -8.85 -40.97
C ALA A 145 27.60 -10.16 -41.41
N CYS A 146 27.22 -11.03 -40.46
CA CYS A 146 26.53 -12.29 -40.74
C CYS A 146 25.02 -12.13 -40.46
N LEU A 147 24.27 -11.86 -41.52
CA LEU A 147 22.82 -11.77 -41.43
C LEU A 147 22.23 -13.17 -41.14
N ASP A 148 21.18 -13.21 -40.33
CA ASP A 148 20.38 -14.42 -40.14
C ASP A 148 19.57 -14.74 -41.43
N ARG A 149 18.85 -15.88 -41.44
CA ARG A 149 17.96 -16.27 -42.56
C ARG A 149 16.86 -15.26 -42.86
N ARG A 150 16.62 -14.31 -41.97
CA ARG A 150 15.61 -13.21 -42.07
C ARG A 150 16.23 -11.85 -42.36
N GLY A 151 17.55 -11.81 -42.69
CA GLY A 151 18.27 -10.56 -42.99
C GLY A 151 18.63 -9.73 -41.76
N ARG A 152 18.58 -10.29 -40.53
CA ARG A 152 18.90 -9.60 -39.26
C ARG A 152 20.31 -9.99 -38.81
N GLY A 153 21.21 -9.01 -38.68
CA GLY A 153 22.64 -9.26 -38.35
C GLY A 153 23.00 -9.20 -36.86
N ASN A 154 22.05 -9.17 -35.94
CA ASN A 154 22.35 -8.87 -34.54
C ASN A 154 21.89 -9.96 -33.54
N GLU A 155 21.78 -11.20 -34.00
CA GLU A 155 21.40 -12.33 -33.17
C GLU A 155 22.58 -12.84 -32.34
N LEU A 156 22.37 -13.12 -31.03
CA LEU A 156 23.40 -13.73 -30.18
C LEU A 156 23.68 -15.15 -30.63
N ARG A 157 24.91 -15.42 -30.93
CA ARG A 157 25.41 -16.73 -31.39
C ARG A 157 26.33 -17.34 -30.38
N HIS A 158 26.35 -18.65 -30.33
CA HIS A 158 27.22 -19.44 -29.46
C HIS A 158 28.11 -20.34 -30.27
N ALA A 159 29.40 -20.48 -29.86
CA ALA A 159 30.36 -21.39 -30.43
C ALA A 159 31.32 -21.90 -29.35
N PRO A 160 31.99 -23.03 -29.55
CA PRO A 160 33.12 -23.44 -28.73
C PRO A 160 34.24 -22.36 -28.79
N PRO A 161 35.00 -22.16 -27.70
CA PRO A 161 36.15 -21.27 -27.73
C PRO A 161 37.25 -21.83 -28.63
N GLU A 162 37.96 -20.95 -29.34
CA GLU A 162 39.13 -21.30 -30.11
C GLU A 162 40.41 -21.14 -29.27
N PRO A 163 41.54 -21.73 -29.66
CA PRO A 163 42.79 -21.59 -28.92
C PRO A 163 43.20 -20.13 -28.65
N PRO A 164 43.00 -19.16 -29.57
CA PRO A 164 43.25 -17.75 -29.28
C PRO A 164 42.36 -17.17 -28.17
N ASP A 165 41.10 -17.60 -28.07
CA ASP A 165 40.18 -17.13 -27.00
C ASP A 165 40.69 -17.59 -25.63
N ILE A 166 41.17 -18.84 -25.55
CA ILE A 166 41.71 -19.43 -24.32
C ILE A 166 43.01 -18.75 -23.93
N ALA A 167 43.92 -18.57 -24.89
CA ALA A 167 45.20 -17.88 -24.66
C ALA A 167 44.98 -16.44 -24.17
N LEU A 168 44.05 -15.70 -24.80
CA LEU A 168 43.74 -14.32 -24.44
C LEU A 168 43.13 -14.20 -23.05
N SER A 169 42.40 -15.23 -22.61
CA SER A 169 41.77 -15.21 -21.27
C SER A 169 42.78 -15.20 -20.11
N GLY A 170 43.99 -15.73 -20.33
CA GLY A 170 45.08 -15.74 -19.35
C GLY A 170 46.23 -14.76 -19.63
N ALA A 171 46.16 -14.03 -20.76
CA ALA A 171 47.27 -13.17 -21.20
C ALA A 171 47.37 -11.80 -20.48
N PHE A 172 46.33 -11.39 -19.77
CA PHE A 172 46.28 -10.09 -19.11
C PHE A 172 46.39 -10.24 -17.58
N SER A 173 47.24 -9.42 -16.97
CA SER A 173 47.35 -9.25 -15.53
C SER A 173 47.21 -7.77 -15.18
N VAL A 174 46.51 -7.47 -14.10
CA VAL A 174 46.39 -6.13 -13.60
C VAL A 174 47.66 -5.71 -12.91
N ASP A 175 48.08 -4.46 -13.11
CA ASP A 175 49.24 -3.90 -12.43
C ASP A 175 49.05 -4.00 -10.89
N PRO A 176 50.03 -4.53 -10.16
CA PRO A 176 49.99 -4.62 -8.71
C PRO A 176 49.62 -3.30 -8.03
N ALA A 177 50.09 -2.15 -8.52
CA ALA A 177 49.73 -0.82 -7.96
C ALA A 177 48.25 -0.51 -8.11
N VAL A 178 47.63 -0.87 -9.23
CA VAL A 178 46.18 -0.75 -9.49
C VAL A 178 45.42 -1.67 -8.52
N ARG A 179 45.92 -2.92 -8.36
CA ARG A 179 45.28 -3.86 -7.44
C ARG A 179 45.32 -3.37 -6.00
N ASP A 180 46.42 -2.79 -5.57
CA ASP A 180 46.59 -2.20 -4.23
C ASP A 180 45.68 -0.99 -4.06
N ASP A 181 45.47 -0.17 -5.09
CA ASP A 181 44.53 0.94 -5.04
C ASP A 181 43.10 0.47 -4.88
N LEU A 182 42.71 -0.53 -5.67
CA LEU A 182 41.36 -1.17 -5.54
C LEU A 182 41.18 -1.82 -4.18
N ARG A 183 42.17 -2.46 -3.60
CA ARG A 183 42.18 -3.04 -2.26
C ARG A 183 41.85 -2.01 -1.19
N ARG A 184 42.44 -0.82 -1.24
CA ARG A 184 42.20 0.30 -0.30
C ARG A 184 40.78 0.83 -0.31
N ARG A 185 39.98 0.49 -1.34
CA ARG A 185 38.55 0.90 -1.43
C ARG A 185 37.63 0.13 -0.48
N PHE A 186 38.09 -1.01 0.06
CA PHE A 186 37.34 -1.90 0.94
C PHE A 186 37.88 -1.84 2.37
N PRO A 187 37.24 -1.06 3.27
CA PRO A 187 37.69 -0.97 4.66
C PRO A 187 37.39 -2.28 5.38
N VAL A 188 38.37 -2.80 6.10
CA VAL A 188 38.28 -3.99 6.94
C VAL A 188 38.25 -3.63 8.42
N ARG A 189 37.65 -4.47 9.23
CA ARG A 189 37.59 -4.34 10.69
C ARG A 189 37.98 -5.67 11.35
N GLY A 190 38.71 -5.59 12.47
CA GLY A 190 39.14 -6.77 13.23
C GLY A 190 40.30 -7.53 12.58
N THR A 191 40.82 -8.52 13.31
CA THR A 191 41.90 -9.41 12.87
C THR A 191 41.28 -10.59 12.08
N GLY A 192 41.94 -11.00 10.99
CA GLY A 192 41.55 -12.16 10.16
C GLY A 192 40.63 -11.83 8.98
N ALA A 193 40.36 -10.53 8.74
CA ALA A 193 39.61 -10.06 7.58
C ALA A 193 40.48 -9.40 6.49
N GLU A 194 41.79 -9.42 6.65
CA GLU A 194 42.76 -8.73 5.78
C GLU A 194 42.71 -9.24 4.34
N SER A 195 42.30 -10.49 4.15
CA SER A 195 42.15 -11.11 2.82
C SER A 195 40.83 -10.83 2.14
N LEU A 196 39.85 -10.19 2.81
CA LEU A 196 38.52 -9.92 2.26
C LEU A 196 38.56 -9.03 1.01
N PRO A 197 39.36 -7.92 0.98
CA PRO A 197 39.46 -7.10 -0.23
C PRO A 197 39.93 -7.91 -1.44
N ASP A 198 40.97 -8.74 -1.27
CA ASP A 198 41.47 -9.62 -2.35
C ASP A 198 40.39 -10.61 -2.78
N ALA A 199 39.71 -11.24 -1.84
CA ALA A 199 38.66 -12.18 -2.19
C ALA A 199 37.50 -11.53 -2.98
N ILE A 200 37.18 -10.24 -2.72
CA ILE A 200 36.19 -9.48 -3.51
C ILE A 200 36.75 -9.17 -4.92
N LEU A 201 38.02 -8.78 -5.04
CA LEU A 201 38.65 -8.52 -6.33
C LEU A 201 38.76 -9.81 -7.15
N ASP A 202 39.05 -10.94 -6.51
CA ASP A 202 39.18 -12.27 -7.15
C ASP A 202 37.80 -12.82 -7.63
N LEU A 203 36.69 -12.17 -7.31
CA LEU A 203 35.41 -12.45 -8.00
C LEU A 203 35.48 -12.08 -9.49
N HIS A 204 36.41 -11.27 -9.91
CA HIS A 204 36.59 -10.86 -11.29
C HIS A 204 37.81 -11.58 -11.91
N SER A 205 37.76 -11.87 -13.20
CA SER A 205 38.98 -12.24 -13.93
C SER A 205 39.87 -11.01 -14.07
N GLU A 206 41.17 -11.21 -14.29
CA GLU A 206 42.10 -10.10 -14.42
C GLU A 206 41.68 -9.08 -15.47
N ARG A 207 41.20 -9.54 -16.65
CA ARG A 207 40.67 -8.63 -17.69
C ARG A 207 39.34 -7.93 -17.33
N GLN A 208 38.49 -8.58 -16.53
CA GLN A 208 37.29 -7.91 -15.99
C GLN A 208 37.71 -6.87 -14.97
N LEU A 209 38.63 -7.20 -14.06
CA LEU A 209 39.12 -6.30 -13.02
C LEU A 209 39.77 -5.04 -13.65
N GLY A 210 40.66 -5.24 -14.65
CA GLY A 210 41.27 -4.14 -15.39
C GLY A 210 40.26 -3.29 -16.15
N GLY A 211 39.26 -3.91 -16.78
CA GLY A 211 38.22 -3.20 -17.52
C GLY A 211 37.31 -2.36 -16.62
N LEU A 212 36.87 -2.93 -15.49
CA LEU A 212 36.07 -2.19 -14.49
C LEU A 212 36.85 -1.03 -13.86
N HIS A 213 38.14 -1.27 -13.52
CA HIS A 213 39.02 -0.19 -13.03
C HIS A 213 39.17 0.94 -14.04
N ALA A 214 39.43 0.62 -15.31
CA ALA A 214 39.60 1.63 -16.35
C ALA A 214 38.33 2.46 -16.59
N ILE A 215 37.14 1.83 -16.57
CA ILE A 215 35.87 2.54 -16.64
C ILE A 215 35.72 3.49 -15.46
N LEU A 216 35.91 2.99 -14.23
CA LEU A 216 35.78 3.76 -13.00
C LEU A 216 36.76 4.94 -12.95
N ALA A 217 38.04 4.70 -13.25
CA ALA A 217 39.08 5.74 -13.28
C ALA A 217 38.70 6.88 -14.25
N ARG A 218 38.04 6.54 -15.35
CA ARG A 218 37.59 7.53 -16.32
C ARG A 218 36.33 8.29 -15.86
N ILE A 219 35.41 7.62 -15.15
CA ILE A 219 34.26 8.29 -14.52
C ILE A 219 34.76 9.28 -13.48
N ASP A 220 35.75 8.91 -12.68
CA ASP A 220 36.27 9.71 -11.56
C ASP A 220 37.20 10.85 -12.02
N GLY A 221 37.96 10.62 -13.11
CA GLY A 221 38.97 11.56 -13.59
C GLY A 221 38.49 12.72 -14.44
N ASP A 222 37.27 12.68 -14.97
CA ASP A 222 36.74 13.73 -15.84
C ASP A 222 35.93 14.75 -15.06
N LEU A 223 36.15 16.04 -15.35
CA LEU A 223 35.34 17.13 -14.82
C LEU A 223 33.96 17.16 -15.52
N ARG A 224 32.93 16.82 -14.82
CA ARG A 224 31.53 16.82 -15.26
C ARG A 224 30.62 17.39 -14.18
N ALA A 225 29.41 17.77 -14.57
CA ALA A 225 28.38 18.10 -13.58
C ALA A 225 28.11 16.89 -12.67
N SER A 226 27.93 17.14 -11.36
CA SER A 226 27.82 16.07 -10.36
C SER A 226 26.72 15.06 -10.66
N GLN A 227 25.57 15.52 -11.16
CA GLN A 227 24.45 14.62 -11.52
C GLN A 227 24.77 13.70 -12.71
N VAL A 228 25.60 14.15 -13.65
CA VAL A 228 26.09 13.30 -14.77
C VAL A 228 27.03 12.23 -14.24
N THR A 229 27.98 12.63 -13.38
CA THR A 229 28.90 11.69 -12.73
C THR A 229 28.13 10.66 -11.88
N SER A 230 27.14 11.11 -11.13
CA SER A 230 26.28 10.24 -10.33
C SER A 230 25.51 9.24 -11.20
N ALA A 231 24.95 9.66 -12.33
CA ALA A 231 24.27 8.78 -13.28
C ALA A 231 25.22 7.75 -13.91
N LEU A 232 26.45 8.14 -14.27
CA LEU A 232 27.46 7.20 -14.78
C LEU A 232 27.89 6.19 -13.70
N ARG A 233 28.03 6.62 -12.43
CA ARG A 233 28.30 5.70 -11.31
C ARG A 233 27.13 4.74 -11.07
N LEU A 234 25.87 5.19 -11.19
CA LEU A 234 24.72 4.29 -11.15
C LEU A 234 24.75 3.25 -12.28
N ALA A 235 25.15 3.63 -13.49
CA ALA A 235 25.37 2.70 -14.59
C ALA A 235 26.48 1.69 -14.27
N PHE A 236 27.58 2.16 -13.70
CA PHE A 236 28.69 1.31 -13.28
C PHE A 236 28.30 0.29 -12.20
N LEU A 237 27.44 0.65 -11.23
CA LEU A 237 26.92 -0.31 -10.24
C LEU A 237 26.25 -1.52 -10.89
N HIS A 238 25.54 -1.32 -12.00
CA HIS A 238 24.90 -2.41 -12.74
C HIS A 238 25.88 -3.30 -13.51
N ALA A 239 27.14 -2.87 -13.68
CA ALA A 239 28.19 -3.67 -14.37
C ALA A 239 28.94 -4.59 -13.42
N ILE A 240 29.09 -4.23 -12.13
CA ILE A 240 30.03 -4.91 -11.20
C ILE A 240 29.73 -6.40 -11.07
N PHE A 241 28.52 -6.78 -10.72
CA PHE A 241 28.18 -8.19 -10.50
C PHE A 241 27.97 -9.00 -11.79
N PRO A 242 27.35 -8.49 -12.87
CA PRO A 242 27.37 -9.18 -14.15
C PRO A 242 28.76 -9.47 -14.69
N ALA A 243 29.72 -8.57 -14.45
CA ALA A 243 31.14 -8.78 -14.82
C ALA A 243 31.93 -9.47 -13.68
N SER A 244 31.38 -10.51 -13.05
CA SER A 244 32.02 -11.25 -11.96
C SER A 244 31.66 -12.74 -11.99
N ARG A 245 32.33 -13.54 -11.19
CA ARG A 245 32.03 -14.98 -10.96
C ARG A 245 30.70 -15.21 -10.25
N LEU A 246 30.08 -14.18 -9.73
CA LEU A 246 28.69 -14.23 -9.20
C LEU A 246 27.67 -14.44 -10.33
N ASN A 247 28.02 -14.20 -11.58
CA ASN A 247 27.21 -14.52 -12.75
C ASN A 247 27.28 -16.02 -13.08
N ALA A 248 26.68 -16.83 -12.22
CA ALA A 248 26.78 -18.30 -12.19
C ALA A 248 26.27 -18.97 -13.48
N TYR A 249 26.84 -20.12 -13.78
CA TYR A 249 26.42 -21.01 -14.87
C TYR A 249 26.67 -22.50 -14.51
N PRO A 250 25.71 -23.42 -14.78
CA PRO A 250 24.32 -23.12 -15.08
C PRO A 250 23.61 -22.50 -13.85
N GLY A 251 22.57 -21.76 -14.10
CA GLY A 251 21.73 -21.18 -13.01
C GLY A 251 21.59 -19.66 -13.05
N ARG A 252 21.07 -19.13 -11.94
CA ARG A 252 20.86 -17.69 -11.74
C ARG A 252 22.10 -17.05 -11.09
N PRO A 253 22.34 -15.76 -11.30
CA PRO A 253 23.38 -15.04 -10.59
C PRO A 253 23.29 -15.24 -9.07
N SER A 254 24.44 -15.46 -8.44
CA SER A 254 24.56 -15.63 -6.98
C SER A 254 24.65 -14.27 -6.30
N SER A 255 24.13 -14.15 -5.08
CA SER A 255 24.33 -12.96 -4.25
C SER A 255 25.70 -13.05 -3.53
N ILE A 256 26.36 -11.90 -3.40
CA ILE A 256 27.56 -11.81 -2.57
C ILE A 256 27.19 -11.99 -1.08
N ARG A 257 28.00 -12.76 -0.33
CA ARG A 257 27.81 -13.00 1.10
C ARG A 257 29.14 -12.92 1.84
N ILE A 258 29.17 -12.05 2.85
CA ILE A 258 30.31 -11.87 3.75
C ILE A 258 29.85 -12.22 5.16
N THR A 259 30.63 -13.02 5.88
CA THR A 259 30.35 -13.41 7.25
C THR A 259 31.66 -13.59 8.00
N GLY A 260 31.83 -12.96 9.16
CA GLY A 260 33.06 -13.01 9.95
C GLY A 260 34.29 -12.55 9.18
N GLY A 261 34.15 -11.48 8.39
CA GLY A 261 35.23 -10.92 7.58
C GLY A 261 35.68 -11.80 6.39
N ARG A 262 34.90 -12.83 6.03
CA ARG A 262 35.23 -13.76 4.93
C ARG A 262 34.15 -13.79 3.89
N LEU A 263 34.56 -13.76 2.62
CA LEU A 263 33.66 -13.95 1.49
C LEU A 263 33.29 -15.44 1.37
N ARG A 264 32.01 -15.73 1.27
CA ARG A 264 31.56 -17.07 0.91
C ARG A 264 31.77 -17.31 -0.60
N PRO A 265 32.30 -18.46 -1.01
CA PRO A 265 32.47 -18.77 -2.42
C PRO A 265 31.11 -18.78 -3.14
N PRO A 266 31.06 -18.44 -4.45
CA PRO A 266 29.88 -18.62 -5.28
C PRO A 266 29.34 -20.05 -5.21
N GLY A 267 28.03 -20.22 -5.26
CA GLY A 267 27.38 -21.53 -5.13
C GLY A 267 27.55 -22.44 -6.35
N SER A 268 27.97 -21.90 -7.51
CA SER A 268 28.27 -22.65 -8.72
C SER A 268 29.77 -22.57 -9.02
N PRO A 269 30.43 -23.67 -9.38
CA PRO A 269 31.81 -23.63 -9.84
C PRO A 269 31.95 -23.05 -11.25
N GLY A 270 30.88 -23.08 -12.04
CA GLY A 270 30.85 -22.49 -13.38
C GLY A 270 30.26 -21.08 -13.36
N TRP A 271 30.66 -20.27 -14.32
CA TRP A 271 30.24 -18.88 -14.41
C TRP A 271 30.33 -18.31 -15.83
N ARG A 272 29.65 -17.17 -16.06
CA ARG A 272 29.71 -16.40 -17.30
C ARG A 272 30.66 -15.23 -17.11
N GLU A 273 31.76 -15.23 -17.80
CA GLU A 273 32.72 -14.14 -17.85
C GLU A 273 32.22 -13.10 -18.87
N ARG A 274 31.48 -12.12 -18.40
CA ARG A 274 30.92 -11.09 -19.26
C ARG A 274 31.92 -9.98 -19.53
N ASN A 275 31.86 -9.44 -20.73
CA ASN A 275 32.63 -8.26 -21.10
C ASN A 275 32.22 -7.05 -20.26
N PRO A 276 33.12 -6.42 -19.49
CA PRO A 276 32.75 -5.33 -18.57
C PRO A 276 32.26 -4.07 -19.28
N TRP A 277 32.70 -3.78 -20.48
CA TRP A 277 32.17 -2.67 -21.26
C TRP A 277 30.71 -2.89 -21.62
N LEU A 278 30.33 -4.06 -22.09
CA LEU A 278 28.95 -4.38 -22.45
C LEU A 278 28.04 -4.41 -21.22
N ALA A 279 28.53 -4.89 -20.07
CA ALA A 279 27.83 -4.80 -18.82
C ALA A 279 27.59 -3.33 -18.38
N PHE A 280 28.56 -2.45 -18.58
CA PHE A 280 28.44 -1.03 -18.32
C PHE A 280 27.48 -0.34 -19.29
N GLU A 281 27.52 -0.68 -20.58
CA GLU A 281 26.61 -0.19 -21.62
C GLU A 281 25.15 -0.55 -21.32
N GLU A 282 24.88 -1.78 -20.83
CA GLU A 282 23.55 -2.19 -20.37
C GLU A 282 23.12 -1.43 -19.12
N GLY A 283 24.02 -1.29 -18.14
CA GLY A 283 23.77 -0.44 -16.97
C GLY A 283 23.47 1.00 -17.35
N TYR A 284 24.19 1.53 -18.34
CA TYR A 284 23.90 2.86 -18.90
C TYR A 284 22.52 2.93 -19.54
N ALA A 285 22.12 1.94 -20.34
CA ALA A 285 20.79 1.92 -20.96
C ALA A 285 19.66 1.90 -19.92
N LEU A 286 19.82 1.16 -18.81
CA LEU A 286 18.88 1.17 -17.70
C LEU A 286 18.78 2.56 -17.05
N VAL A 287 19.92 3.18 -16.73
CA VAL A 287 19.96 4.50 -16.09
C VAL A 287 19.43 5.58 -17.03
N ARG A 288 19.77 5.52 -18.33
CA ARG A 288 19.24 6.44 -19.33
C ARG A 288 17.71 6.38 -19.42
N GLY A 289 17.15 5.16 -19.47
CA GLY A 289 15.68 4.98 -19.44
C GLY A 289 15.04 5.49 -18.15
N PHE A 290 15.71 5.28 -17.03
CA PHE A 290 15.28 5.81 -15.72
C PHE A 290 15.29 7.35 -15.71
N VAL A 291 16.35 8.00 -16.16
CA VAL A 291 16.46 9.46 -16.26
C VAL A 291 15.40 10.02 -17.22
N GLN A 292 15.17 9.38 -18.36
CA GLN A 292 14.14 9.77 -19.31
C GLN A 292 12.73 9.71 -18.69
N ALA A 293 12.45 8.68 -17.89
CA ALA A 293 11.19 8.55 -17.19
C ALA A 293 11.03 9.60 -16.07
N LEU A 294 12.13 9.99 -15.41
CA LEU A 294 12.14 11.10 -14.47
C LEU A 294 11.87 12.45 -15.14
N ASP A 295 12.49 12.67 -16.30
CA ASP A 295 12.40 13.93 -17.06
C ASP A 295 11.01 14.16 -17.65
N ASN A 296 10.30 13.11 -17.99
CA ASN A 296 8.88 13.17 -18.41
C ASN A 296 7.90 13.51 -17.29
N GLY A 297 8.37 13.62 -16.04
CA GLY A 297 7.56 13.94 -14.89
C GLY A 297 7.45 15.45 -14.60
N PRO A 298 6.61 15.86 -13.65
CA PRO A 298 6.34 17.27 -13.35
C PRO A 298 7.58 18.07 -12.86
N LEU A 299 8.66 17.40 -12.47
CA LEU A 299 9.91 18.04 -12.04
C LEU A 299 10.84 18.51 -13.17
N ALA A 300 10.54 18.24 -14.42
CA ALA A 300 11.35 18.74 -15.56
C ALA A 300 11.47 20.27 -15.58
N ALA A 301 10.52 20.98 -14.96
CA ALA A 301 10.50 22.44 -14.87
C ALA A 301 11.14 23.00 -13.57
N VAL A 302 11.52 22.15 -12.61
CA VAL A 302 12.05 22.61 -11.30
C VAL A 302 13.56 22.52 -11.28
N GLN A 303 14.25 23.65 -11.22
CA GLN A 303 15.69 23.69 -10.98
C GLN A 303 15.95 23.54 -9.48
N ALA A 304 16.18 22.30 -9.04
CA ALA A 304 16.55 22.02 -7.67
C ALA A 304 17.99 22.47 -7.40
N ARG A 305 18.19 23.29 -6.38
CA ARG A 305 19.51 23.65 -5.88
C ARG A 305 19.82 22.82 -4.64
N LEU A 306 20.95 22.10 -4.68
CA LEU A 306 21.44 21.35 -3.52
C LEU A 306 22.22 22.29 -2.60
N VAL A 307 21.91 22.20 -1.31
CA VAL A 307 22.64 22.91 -0.26
C VAL A 307 23.08 21.92 0.83
N ASP A 308 24.25 22.15 1.39
CA ASP A 308 24.82 21.29 2.41
C ASP A 308 24.44 21.72 3.85
N ARG A 309 23.80 22.87 3.99
CA ARG A 309 23.40 23.47 5.27
C ARG A 309 21.92 23.80 5.26
N LEU A 310 21.29 23.68 6.45
CA LEU A 310 19.85 23.90 6.61
C LEU A 310 19.44 25.37 6.46
N ASP A 311 20.30 26.30 6.89
CA ASP A 311 20.10 27.74 6.70
C ASP A 311 19.89 28.10 5.21
N GLY A 312 20.59 27.41 4.30
CA GLY A 312 20.36 27.57 2.87
C GLY A 312 18.97 27.17 2.38
N LEU A 313 18.23 26.33 3.11
CA LEU A 313 16.86 25.92 2.78
C LEU A 313 15.83 27.02 3.07
N VAL A 314 16.18 28.00 3.89
CA VAL A 314 15.26 29.03 4.38
C VAL A 314 15.25 30.26 3.48
N GLU A 315 16.32 30.53 2.72
CA GLU A 315 16.56 31.76 1.96
C GLU A 315 15.81 31.88 0.61
N GLY A 316 14.82 31.06 0.30
CA GLY A 316 13.82 31.41 -0.71
C GLY A 316 13.84 30.72 -2.06
N ALA A 317 14.72 29.74 -2.36
CA ALA A 317 14.67 28.93 -3.57
C ALA A 317 14.26 27.48 -3.26
N PRO A 318 13.70 26.69 -4.20
CA PRO A 318 13.50 25.26 -3.99
C PRO A 318 14.86 24.58 -3.81
N MET A 319 15.23 24.30 -2.57
CA MET A 319 16.56 23.82 -2.19
C MET A 319 16.43 22.46 -1.50
N ILE A 320 17.36 21.56 -1.80
CA ILE A 320 17.47 20.25 -1.15
C ILE A 320 18.85 20.12 -0.53
N SER A 321 18.90 19.78 0.74
CA SER A 321 20.11 19.29 1.37
C SER A 321 20.05 17.76 1.44
N LEU A 322 21.06 17.09 0.89
CA LEU A 322 21.21 15.64 0.97
C LEU A 322 22.31 15.33 1.99
N ARG A 323 21.95 14.65 3.06
CA ARG A 323 22.91 14.16 4.06
C ARG A 323 22.89 12.64 4.12
N VAL A 324 24.05 12.05 4.28
CA VAL A 324 24.21 10.62 4.56
C VAL A 324 24.36 10.48 6.08
N ALA A 325 23.37 9.82 6.70
CA ALA A 325 23.43 9.50 8.11
C ALA A 325 23.67 7.99 8.28
N ALA A 326 24.85 7.63 8.81
CA ALA A 326 24.96 6.35 9.52
C ALA A 326 24.10 6.41 10.81
N PRO A 327 23.66 5.26 11.38
CA PRO A 327 22.90 5.27 12.64
C PRO A 327 23.54 6.15 13.74
N GLN A 328 24.88 6.20 13.79
CA GLN A 328 25.65 7.07 14.70
C GLN A 328 25.65 8.56 14.30
N ALA A 329 25.34 8.89 13.05
CA ALA A 329 25.25 10.28 12.61
C ALA A 329 23.87 10.89 12.92
N LEU A 330 22.82 10.09 13.12
CA LEU A 330 21.57 10.55 13.70
C LEU A 330 21.76 11.05 15.14
N GLU A 331 22.64 10.37 15.89
CA GLU A 331 23.07 10.81 17.22
C GLU A 331 23.84 12.14 17.18
N ARG A 332 24.67 12.37 16.14
CA ARG A 332 25.40 13.64 15.93
C ARG A 332 24.47 14.76 15.40
N LEU A 333 23.40 14.45 14.68
CA LEU A 333 22.40 15.44 14.27
C LEU A 333 21.69 16.05 15.49
N SER A 334 21.57 15.31 16.61
CA SER A 334 21.05 15.84 17.87
C SER A 334 22.02 16.78 18.58
N THR A 335 23.32 16.59 18.39
CA THR A 335 24.37 17.34 19.13
C THR A 335 25.04 18.46 18.33
N GLU A 336 25.16 18.35 16.99
CA GLU A 336 25.86 19.31 16.12
C GLU A 336 24.93 20.17 15.27
N GLY A 337 23.62 20.01 15.47
CA GLY A 337 22.73 21.01 15.00
C GLY A 337 22.03 20.76 13.68
N ILE A 338 20.82 20.29 13.80
CA ILE A 338 19.71 21.02 13.21
C ILE A 338 19.38 22.14 14.22
N ALA A 339 20.34 22.98 14.57
CA ALA A 339 20.08 24.18 15.32
C ALA A 339 19.53 25.23 14.36
N LEU A 340 18.25 25.12 14.04
CA LEU A 340 17.53 26.19 13.38
C LEU A 340 17.23 27.26 14.45
N GLU A 341 17.43 28.52 14.08
CA GLU A 341 16.94 29.63 14.89
C GLU A 341 15.42 29.49 15.08
N PRO A 342 14.83 30.02 16.18
CA PRO A 342 13.40 29.83 16.45
C PRO A 342 12.45 30.20 15.29
N ALA A 343 12.82 31.22 14.49
CA ALA A 343 12.05 31.64 13.31
C ALA A 343 12.12 30.61 12.17
N GLU A 344 13.19 29.85 12.08
CA GLU A 344 13.40 28.81 11.07
C GLU A 344 12.75 27.49 11.48
N ARG A 345 12.71 27.17 12.78
CA ARG A 345 11.95 26.03 13.30
C ARG A 345 10.46 26.10 12.96
N ALA A 346 9.93 27.32 12.88
CA ALA A 346 8.53 27.51 12.47
C ALA A 346 8.22 27.01 11.05
N ARG A 347 9.22 26.73 10.20
CA ARG A 347 9.05 26.26 8.82
C ARG A 347 9.19 24.74 8.66
N VAL A 348 9.83 24.04 9.58
CA VAL A 348 9.91 22.56 9.57
C VAL A 348 8.64 22.01 10.20
N ARG A 349 7.62 21.75 9.38
CA ARG A 349 6.31 21.29 9.86
C ARG A 349 6.08 19.81 9.71
N LEU A 350 6.75 19.18 8.74
CA LEU A 350 6.51 17.79 8.43
C LEU A 350 7.80 16.97 8.38
N VAL A 351 7.79 15.88 9.11
CA VAL A 351 8.76 14.79 8.95
C VAL A 351 8.07 13.63 8.27
N VAL A 352 8.61 13.16 7.15
CA VAL A 352 8.20 11.91 6.55
C VAL A 352 9.26 10.86 6.88
N GLY A 353 8.92 9.95 7.78
CA GLY A 353 9.74 8.77 8.04
C GLY A 353 9.33 7.64 7.13
N GLN A 354 10.30 6.95 6.56
CA GLN A 354 10.08 5.64 5.99
C GLN A 354 10.54 4.60 7.02
N SER A 355 9.95 3.40 7.03
CA SER A 355 10.52 2.31 7.85
C SER A 355 12.01 2.19 7.53
N PRO A 356 12.93 2.28 8.51
CA PRO A 356 14.34 2.14 8.24
C PRO A 356 14.64 0.81 7.55
N LEU A 357 15.63 0.81 6.64
CA LEU A 357 16.02 -0.40 5.94
C LEU A 357 16.50 -1.46 6.92
N GLU A 358 16.05 -2.68 6.74
CA GLU A 358 16.63 -3.82 7.44
C GLU A 358 17.93 -4.22 6.77
N TRP A 359 19.02 -4.12 7.49
CA TRP A 359 20.34 -4.54 7.06
C TRP A 359 20.49 -6.05 7.23
N THR A 360 19.87 -6.85 6.35
CA THR A 360 20.16 -8.28 6.32
C THR A 360 21.62 -8.50 5.93
N PRO A 361 22.27 -9.61 6.36
CA PRO A 361 23.67 -9.90 6.00
C PRO A 361 23.90 -9.89 4.46
N SER A 362 22.92 -10.33 3.69
CA SER A 362 23.01 -10.32 2.22
C SER A 362 22.97 -8.90 1.66
N ARG A 363 22.01 -8.08 2.10
CA ARG A 363 21.87 -6.68 1.69
C ARG A 363 23.11 -5.86 2.08
N LEU A 364 23.61 -6.07 3.29
CA LEU A 364 24.79 -5.37 3.78
C LEU A 364 26.05 -5.77 3.01
N SER A 365 26.21 -7.06 2.67
CA SER A 365 27.33 -7.55 1.84
C SER A 365 27.29 -6.94 0.44
N GLU A 366 26.09 -6.88 -0.17
CA GLU A 366 25.89 -6.25 -1.47
C GLU A 366 26.18 -4.74 -1.42
N ALA A 367 25.65 -4.04 -0.43
CA ALA A 367 25.90 -2.61 -0.23
C ALA A 367 27.38 -2.30 0.00
N TYR A 368 28.07 -3.10 0.81
CA TYR A 368 29.50 -2.94 1.08
C TYR A 368 30.32 -3.10 -0.18
N ALA A 369 30.09 -4.17 -0.94
CA ALA A 369 30.84 -4.43 -2.17
C ALA A 369 30.61 -3.33 -3.22
N LEU A 370 29.34 -2.96 -3.47
CA LEU A 370 28.99 -1.93 -4.45
C LEU A 370 29.50 -0.55 -4.03
N THR A 371 29.43 -0.21 -2.73
CA THR A 371 29.92 1.08 -2.22
C THR A 371 31.44 1.15 -2.32
N GLY A 372 32.14 0.10 -1.90
CA GLY A 372 33.60 0.02 -2.03
C GLY A 372 34.06 0.20 -3.48
N TRP A 373 33.44 -0.52 -4.41
CA TRP A 373 33.72 -0.38 -5.84
C TRP A 373 33.47 1.03 -6.37
N SER A 374 32.27 1.60 -6.16
CA SER A 374 31.84 2.82 -6.84
C SER A 374 32.24 4.12 -6.13
N LEU A 375 32.27 4.13 -4.80
CA LEU A 375 32.45 5.33 -3.98
C LEU A 375 33.72 5.29 -3.10
N GLY A 376 34.31 4.11 -2.90
CA GLY A 376 35.53 3.92 -2.14
C GLY A 376 35.34 3.79 -0.63
N SER A 377 36.49 3.76 0.10
CA SER A 377 36.52 3.37 1.50
C SER A 377 35.82 4.36 2.44
N GLU A 378 35.91 5.65 2.18
CA GLU A 378 35.28 6.68 3.03
C GLU A 378 33.75 6.49 3.05
N ALA A 379 33.17 6.28 1.86
CA ALA A 379 31.73 6.00 1.76
C ALA A 379 31.38 4.64 2.39
N ALA A 380 32.18 3.60 2.15
CA ALA A 380 31.92 2.27 2.71
C ALA A 380 31.95 2.24 4.25
N ARG A 381 32.74 3.09 4.89
CA ARG A 381 32.79 3.22 6.38
C ARG A 381 31.49 3.78 6.97
N LEU A 382 30.64 4.42 6.19
CA LEU A 382 29.34 4.93 6.63
C LEU A 382 28.28 3.83 6.77
N LEU A 383 28.56 2.63 6.26
CA LEU A 383 27.67 1.47 6.42
C LEU A 383 27.84 0.85 7.83
N PRO A 384 26.80 0.20 8.38
CA PRO A 384 26.91 -0.53 9.65
C PRO A 384 27.68 -1.84 9.47
N LEU A 385 28.99 -1.76 9.40
CA LEU A 385 29.90 -2.84 8.97
C LEU A 385 30.06 -3.98 9.98
N ASP A 386 29.81 -3.75 11.28
CA ASP A 386 30.11 -4.73 12.33
C ASP A 386 29.53 -6.13 12.06
N PRO A 387 28.28 -6.30 11.55
CA PRO A 387 27.74 -7.63 11.24
C PRO A 387 28.44 -8.38 10.13
N LEU A 388 29.26 -7.71 9.29
CA LEU A 388 30.06 -8.38 8.26
C LEU A 388 31.34 -8.97 8.83
N PHE A 389 31.89 -8.38 9.88
CA PHE A 389 33.19 -8.72 10.44
C PHE A 389 33.07 -9.51 11.75
N ASP A 390 32.01 -9.32 12.51
CA ASP A 390 31.72 -10.04 13.74
C ASP A 390 30.42 -10.87 13.54
N ALA A 391 30.54 -12.19 13.68
CA ALA A 391 29.42 -13.12 13.51
C ALA A 391 28.34 -12.96 14.59
N ASP A 392 28.69 -12.43 15.76
CA ASP A 392 27.79 -12.20 16.89
C ASP A 392 27.15 -10.81 16.84
N ALA A 393 27.73 -9.87 16.09
CA ALA A 393 27.16 -8.54 15.91
C ALA A 393 25.88 -8.59 15.06
N ARG A 394 24.87 -7.89 15.52
CA ARG A 394 23.60 -7.76 14.79
C ARG A 394 23.45 -6.34 14.26
N PRO A 395 22.83 -6.17 13.08
CA PRO A 395 22.47 -4.84 12.60
C PRO A 395 21.59 -4.13 13.64
N PRO A 396 21.65 -2.79 13.71
CA PRO A 396 20.74 -2.03 14.55
C PRO A 396 19.29 -2.39 14.23
N ALA A 397 18.49 -2.64 15.29
CA ALA A 397 17.07 -2.93 15.11
C ALA A 397 16.37 -1.70 14.49
N ARG A 398 15.49 -1.92 13.54
CA ARG A 398 14.73 -0.84 12.84
C ARG A 398 14.06 0.12 13.83
N ILE A 399 13.48 -0.42 14.90
CA ILE A 399 12.82 0.37 15.94
C ILE A 399 13.80 1.33 16.64
N ALA A 400 15.03 0.91 16.91
CA ALA A 400 16.04 1.74 17.54
C ALA A 400 16.52 2.87 16.61
N VAL A 401 16.67 2.58 15.32
CA VAL A 401 17.05 3.58 14.30
C VAL A 401 15.95 4.61 14.14
N LEU A 402 14.68 4.18 14.06
CA LEU A 402 13.55 5.08 13.94
C LEU A 402 13.41 5.97 15.20
N ARG A 403 13.55 5.38 16.39
CA ARG A 403 13.53 6.11 17.65
C ARG A 403 14.60 7.21 17.67
N ALA A 404 15.86 6.86 17.38
CA ALA A 404 16.96 7.82 17.35
C ALA A 404 16.72 8.94 16.33
N GLY A 405 16.14 8.63 15.16
CA GLY A 405 15.75 9.62 14.16
C GLY A 405 14.68 10.59 14.67
N LEU A 406 13.64 10.09 15.32
CA LEU A 406 12.56 10.89 15.90
C LEU A 406 13.07 11.77 17.06
N GLU A 407 13.94 11.24 17.93
CA GLU A 407 14.60 11.99 18.99
C GLU A 407 15.46 13.13 18.42
N ALA A 408 16.23 12.85 17.36
CA ALA A 408 17.12 13.83 16.75
C ALA A 408 16.38 14.96 16.02
N VAL A 409 15.21 14.69 15.42
CA VAL A 409 14.48 15.68 14.63
C VAL A 409 13.50 16.52 15.47
N ALA A 410 13.05 16.03 16.62
CA ALA A 410 12.06 16.70 17.47
C ALA A 410 12.45 18.16 17.82
N PRO A 411 13.71 18.50 18.16
CA PRO A 411 14.09 19.89 18.45
C PRO A 411 13.99 20.85 17.26
N ALA A 412 14.00 20.32 16.03
CA ALA A 412 13.97 21.12 14.78
C ALA A 412 12.57 21.43 14.29
N LEU A 413 11.52 20.84 14.88
CA LEU A 413 10.15 20.98 14.43
C LEU A 413 9.48 22.25 14.97
N ALA A 414 8.54 22.78 14.17
CA ALA A 414 7.59 23.77 14.63
C ALA A 414 6.71 23.21 15.77
N ALA A 415 6.11 24.10 16.56
CA ALA A 415 5.24 23.69 17.67
C ALA A 415 4.04 22.83 17.23
N ASP A 416 3.56 23.02 15.99
CA ASP A 416 2.51 22.20 15.35
C ASP A 416 3.08 21.12 14.40
N GLY A 417 4.37 20.83 14.50
CA GLY A 417 5.09 19.89 13.65
C GLY A 417 4.58 18.46 13.82
N ARG A 418 4.48 17.75 12.70
CA ARG A 418 4.00 16.37 12.61
C ARG A 418 5.03 15.46 11.98
N ALA A 419 4.90 14.16 12.26
CA ALA A 419 5.59 13.15 11.49
C ALA A 419 4.61 12.12 10.93
N VAL A 420 4.88 11.64 9.72
CA VAL A 420 4.17 10.54 9.08
C VAL A 420 5.18 9.44 8.80
N ILE A 421 5.03 8.31 9.45
CA ILE A 421 5.88 7.14 9.22
C ILE A 421 5.19 6.21 8.23
N MET A 422 5.75 6.10 7.02
CA MET A 422 5.30 5.17 6.01
C MET A 422 5.81 3.77 6.32
N LEU A 423 4.91 2.79 6.44
CA LEU A 423 5.24 1.42 6.78
C LEU A 423 5.57 0.58 5.54
N GLU A 424 6.47 -0.39 5.69
CA GLU A 424 6.63 -1.47 4.74
C GLU A 424 5.46 -2.47 4.86
N PRO A 425 5.26 -3.39 3.90
CA PRO A 425 4.23 -4.42 3.98
C PRO A 425 4.54 -5.50 5.05
N ASP A 426 5.09 -5.06 6.18
CA ASP A 426 5.38 -5.89 7.37
C ASP A 426 4.13 -6.08 8.27
N GLY A 427 3.00 -5.52 7.86
CA GLY A 427 1.74 -5.64 8.57
C GLY A 427 1.78 -5.10 10.01
N ALA A 428 1.15 -5.84 10.92
CA ALA A 428 1.02 -5.49 12.33
C ALA A 428 2.35 -5.21 13.03
N ALA A 429 3.41 -5.96 12.72
CA ALA A 429 4.71 -5.78 13.34
C ALA A 429 5.37 -4.44 12.98
N GLY A 430 5.22 -4.01 11.73
CA GLY A 430 5.71 -2.69 11.30
C GLY A 430 5.00 -1.56 12.03
N LEU A 431 3.67 -1.63 12.16
CA LEU A 431 2.85 -0.64 12.86
C LEU A 431 3.18 -0.58 14.36
N ALA A 432 3.21 -1.72 15.04
CA ALA A 432 3.58 -1.80 16.45
C ALA A 432 5.01 -1.28 16.69
N GLY A 433 5.96 -1.61 15.79
CA GLY A 433 7.33 -1.15 15.87
C GLY A 433 7.47 0.37 15.73
N ALA A 434 6.76 0.98 14.76
CA ALA A 434 6.75 2.43 14.59
C ALA A 434 6.12 3.15 15.78
N ALA A 435 5.01 2.63 16.30
CA ALA A 435 4.33 3.18 17.47
C ALA A 435 5.20 3.10 18.73
N LEU A 436 5.87 1.97 18.97
CA LEU A 436 6.81 1.82 20.10
C LEU A 436 8.02 2.74 19.98
N ALA A 437 8.57 2.90 18.76
CA ALA A 437 9.67 3.85 18.53
C ALA A 437 9.24 5.28 18.84
N ALA A 438 8.05 5.67 18.37
CA ALA A 438 7.48 6.99 18.61
C ALA A 438 7.24 7.24 20.10
N ALA A 439 6.56 6.31 20.79
CA ALA A 439 6.29 6.41 22.22
C ALA A 439 7.57 6.48 23.06
N SER A 440 8.60 5.68 22.69
CA SER A 440 9.92 5.71 23.34
C SER A 440 10.65 7.05 23.14
N ALA A 441 10.45 7.69 21.98
CA ALA A 441 11.03 9.01 21.65
C ALA A 441 10.18 10.18 22.20
N GLY A 442 9.12 9.90 22.96
CA GLY A 442 8.24 10.90 23.55
C GLY A 442 7.19 11.48 22.59
N TRP A 443 7.08 10.98 21.37
CA TRP A 443 6.05 11.38 20.40
C TRP A 443 4.71 10.75 20.73
N ARG A 444 3.64 11.38 20.27
CA ARG A 444 2.27 10.87 20.41
C ARG A 444 1.76 10.32 19.10
N VAL A 445 1.13 9.16 19.15
CA VAL A 445 0.45 8.53 18.02
C VAL A 445 -0.96 9.11 17.92
N VAL A 446 -1.26 9.78 16.83
CA VAL A 446 -2.59 10.41 16.61
C VAL A 446 -3.43 9.66 15.59
N ASP A 447 -2.81 8.95 14.67
CA ASP A 447 -3.47 8.05 13.74
C ASP A 447 -2.52 6.92 13.36
N ALA A 448 -3.08 5.74 13.15
CA ALA A 448 -2.32 4.56 12.76
C ALA A 448 -3.20 3.67 11.86
N ARG A 449 -2.67 3.30 10.69
CA ARG A 449 -3.42 2.56 9.68
C ARG A 449 -2.55 1.50 9.04
N LEU A 450 -3.09 0.30 8.91
CA LEU A 450 -2.53 -0.72 8.00
C LEU A 450 -3.13 -0.53 6.60
N ALA A 451 -2.33 -0.77 5.58
CA ALA A 451 -2.81 -0.77 4.21
C ALA A 451 -3.56 -2.06 3.90
N GLU A 452 -4.37 -2.02 2.84
CA GLU A 452 -5.09 -3.20 2.34
C GLU A 452 -4.13 -4.35 1.99
N PRO A 453 -4.54 -5.60 2.20
CA PRO A 453 -3.77 -6.76 1.76
C PRO A 453 -3.43 -6.67 0.26
N GLY A 454 -2.15 -6.82 -0.07
CA GLY A 454 -1.64 -6.68 -1.44
C GLY A 454 -1.30 -5.26 -1.87
N ALA A 455 -1.50 -4.25 -1.03
CA ALA A 455 -0.97 -2.92 -1.27
C ALA A 455 0.57 -2.91 -1.21
N ARG A 456 1.20 -2.01 -1.99
CA ARG A 456 2.67 -1.86 -1.98
C ARG A 456 3.22 -1.17 -0.73
N THR A 457 2.36 -0.51 0.02
CA THR A 457 2.68 0.16 1.30
C THR A 457 2.04 -0.62 2.44
N GLY A 458 2.74 -0.77 3.55
CA GLY A 458 2.23 -1.44 4.74
C GLY A 458 1.24 -0.59 5.56
N GLY A 459 1.07 0.68 5.23
CA GLY A 459 0.24 1.64 5.96
C GLY A 459 1.01 2.87 6.40
N SER A 460 0.51 3.58 7.41
CA SER A 460 1.14 4.78 7.99
C SER A 460 0.84 4.96 9.46
N VAL A 461 1.73 5.67 10.15
CA VAL A 461 1.53 6.15 11.52
C VAL A 461 1.77 7.66 11.53
N GLU A 462 0.77 8.41 11.98
CA GLU A 462 0.87 9.86 12.14
C GLU A 462 1.19 10.21 13.60
N LEU A 463 2.16 11.11 13.77
CA LEU A 463 2.74 11.46 15.06
C LEU A 463 2.74 12.97 15.27
N ILE A 464 2.62 13.37 16.54
CA ILE A 464 2.81 14.75 16.98
C ILE A 464 4.05 14.81 17.88
N ALA A 465 4.86 15.84 17.69
CA ALA A 465 6.06 16.06 18.49
C ALA A 465 5.74 16.27 19.98
N PRO A 466 6.67 15.96 20.89
CA PRO A 466 6.47 16.09 22.35
C PRO A 466 6.10 17.50 22.83
N THR A 467 6.51 18.53 22.08
CA THR A 467 6.27 19.96 22.38
C THR A 467 5.10 20.55 21.61
N GLY A 468 4.43 19.75 20.77
CA GLY A 468 3.34 20.20 19.90
C GLY A 468 2.02 20.32 20.64
N THR A 469 1.44 21.51 20.66
CA THR A 469 0.02 21.71 20.95
C THR A 469 -0.77 21.49 19.66
N LEU A 470 -1.82 20.65 19.72
CA LEU A 470 -2.76 20.52 18.60
C LEU A 470 -3.38 21.89 18.31
N ALA A 471 -3.06 22.47 17.16
CA ALA A 471 -3.84 23.58 16.66
C ALA A 471 -5.26 23.07 16.37
N THR A 472 -6.22 23.50 17.21
CA THR A 472 -7.64 23.24 17.04
C THR A 472 -8.18 24.08 15.89
N GLY A 473 -7.97 23.64 14.66
CA GLY A 473 -8.55 24.24 13.47
C GLY A 473 -8.89 23.17 12.45
N PRO A 474 -10.08 23.25 11.80
CA PRO A 474 -10.49 22.22 10.85
C PRO A 474 -9.68 22.34 9.55
N ARG A 475 -8.66 21.49 9.37
CA ARG A 475 -8.02 21.27 8.07
C ARG A 475 -8.74 20.15 7.32
N THR A 476 -9.93 20.45 6.84
CA THR A 476 -10.68 19.56 5.94
C THR A 476 -11.11 20.36 4.72
N ARG A 477 -10.24 20.40 3.69
CA ARG A 477 -10.65 20.81 2.35
C ARG A 477 -11.25 19.67 1.52
N ALA A 478 -11.16 18.42 1.96
CA ALA A 478 -11.69 17.26 1.24
C ALA A 478 -13.20 17.00 1.43
N ASN A 479 -13.90 17.73 2.33
CA ASN A 479 -15.33 17.52 2.60
C ASN A 479 -16.26 18.65 2.13
N ARG A 480 -15.89 19.34 1.04
CA ARG A 480 -16.72 20.44 0.53
C ARG A 480 -17.40 20.10 -0.78
N ALA A 481 -18.04 18.97 -0.89
CA ALA A 481 -19.02 18.73 -1.96
C ALA A 481 -19.91 17.51 -1.71
N LEU A 482 -20.66 17.47 -0.63
CA LEU A 482 -21.90 16.68 -0.59
C LEU A 482 -22.74 17.20 0.59
N THR A 483 -23.63 18.13 0.31
CA THR A 483 -24.72 18.49 1.22
C THR A 483 -25.59 17.25 1.40
N PRO A 484 -25.85 16.76 2.63
CA PRO A 484 -26.82 15.72 2.84
C PRO A 484 -28.22 16.23 2.48
N ALA A 485 -29.00 15.37 1.85
CA ALA A 485 -30.41 15.63 1.58
C ALA A 485 -31.15 15.99 2.86
N PRO A 486 -32.12 16.93 2.83
CA PRO A 486 -32.83 17.38 4.01
C PRO A 486 -33.75 16.28 4.54
N GLY A 487 -33.39 15.67 5.68
CA GLY A 487 -34.21 14.63 6.28
C GLY A 487 -33.62 13.84 7.43
N GLY A 488 -32.59 14.29 8.08
CA GLY A 488 -32.02 13.57 9.23
C GLY A 488 -31.28 14.52 10.15
N ALA A 489 -31.94 15.05 11.18
CA ALA A 489 -31.32 15.84 12.22
C ALA A 489 -30.47 14.94 13.13
N GLY A 490 -29.22 14.74 12.75
CA GLY A 490 -28.14 14.23 13.57
C GLY A 490 -26.95 15.14 13.36
N ASP A 491 -26.57 15.85 14.41
CA ASP A 491 -25.44 16.77 14.43
C ASP A 491 -24.14 16.02 14.05
N PRO A 492 -23.44 16.35 12.95
CA PRO A 492 -22.21 15.67 12.57
C PRO A 492 -21.00 15.97 13.48
N ALA A 493 -21.23 16.69 14.60
CA ALA A 493 -20.18 17.06 15.56
C ALA A 493 -19.86 15.99 16.60
N SER A 494 -20.54 14.86 16.64
CA SER A 494 -20.29 13.80 17.62
C SER A 494 -19.85 12.49 16.99
N ILE A 495 -18.67 12.48 16.34
CA ILE A 495 -17.91 11.25 16.15
C ILE A 495 -17.21 10.98 17.50
N PRO A 496 -17.58 9.93 18.24
CA PRO A 496 -16.84 9.55 19.45
C PRO A 496 -15.45 9.07 19.02
N GLY A 497 -14.42 9.82 19.37
CA GLY A 497 -13.03 9.52 19.02
C GLY A 497 -12.16 10.73 18.70
N ARG A 498 -12.76 11.89 18.42
CA ARG A 498 -12.03 13.16 18.39
C ARG A 498 -12.21 13.92 19.70
N GLY A 499 -11.79 13.29 20.80
CA GLY A 499 -11.68 13.97 22.08
C GLY A 499 -10.68 15.12 22.00
N VAL A 500 -11.03 16.25 22.62
CA VAL A 500 -10.11 17.35 22.89
C VAL A 500 -8.99 16.76 23.77
N PHE A 501 -7.82 16.49 23.17
CA PHE A 501 -6.69 15.98 23.91
C PHE A 501 -6.08 17.10 24.73
N ALA A 502 -6.22 17.02 26.06
CA ALA A 502 -5.51 17.85 27.00
C ALA A 502 -3.99 17.65 26.81
N ALA A 503 -3.21 18.69 27.10
CA ALA A 503 -1.77 18.60 27.16
C ALA A 503 -1.34 17.41 28.05
N PRO A 504 -0.27 16.69 27.73
CA PRO A 504 0.13 15.53 28.50
C PRO A 504 0.53 15.99 29.92
N GLU A 505 -0.31 15.68 30.91
CA GLU A 505 0.16 15.59 32.27
C GLU A 505 1.29 14.58 32.34
N ALA A 506 2.25 14.79 33.24
CA ALA A 506 3.35 13.87 33.44
C ALA A 506 2.79 12.47 33.66
N ILE A 507 3.12 11.55 32.73
CA ILE A 507 2.63 10.17 32.78
C ILE A 507 3.48 9.44 33.84
N ASP A 508 3.19 9.67 35.09
CA ASP A 508 3.80 8.99 36.19
C ASP A 508 3.10 7.66 36.49
N GLY A 509 3.86 6.61 36.69
CA GLY A 509 3.38 5.29 37.10
C GLY A 509 3.86 4.14 36.21
N PRO A 510 3.82 2.91 36.74
CA PRO A 510 4.19 1.71 35.98
C PRO A 510 3.14 1.35 34.89
N PHE A 511 3.54 0.51 33.94
CA PHE A 511 2.61 -0.10 32.99
C PHE A 511 1.55 -0.92 33.73
N SER A 512 0.28 -0.71 33.34
CA SER A 512 -0.87 -1.42 33.91
C SER A 512 -1.54 -2.31 32.85
N PRO A 513 -1.39 -3.64 32.91
CA PRO A 513 -2.04 -4.56 32.00
C PRO A 513 -3.56 -4.40 31.97
N ALA A 514 -4.19 -4.11 33.12
CA ALA A 514 -5.64 -3.96 33.21
C ALA A 514 -6.17 -2.69 32.53
N GLU A 515 -5.43 -1.57 32.63
CA GLU A 515 -5.78 -0.35 31.89
C GLU A 515 -5.54 -0.50 30.39
N ALA A 516 -4.44 -1.19 30.02
CA ALA A 516 -4.15 -1.51 28.62
C ALA A 516 -5.26 -2.39 28.00
N ALA A 517 -5.65 -3.46 28.69
CA ALA A 517 -6.73 -4.33 28.25
C ALA A 517 -8.06 -3.57 28.09
N ARG A 518 -8.38 -2.68 29.01
CA ARG A 518 -9.58 -1.81 28.90
C ARG A 518 -9.49 -0.91 27.68
N ALA A 519 -8.35 -0.26 27.44
CA ALA A 519 -8.17 0.61 26.28
C ALA A 519 -8.30 -0.16 24.96
N VAL A 520 -7.76 -1.38 24.87
CA VAL A 520 -7.92 -2.28 23.73
C VAL A 520 -9.38 -2.58 23.47
N THR A 521 -10.11 -2.99 24.51
CA THR A 521 -11.55 -3.30 24.42
C THR A 521 -12.37 -2.10 23.97
N GLU A 522 -12.19 -0.95 24.61
CA GLU A 522 -12.97 0.27 24.31
C GLU A 522 -12.71 0.74 22.88
N ALA A 523 -11.45 0.72 22.42
CA ALA A 523 -11.12 1.10 21.06
C ALA A 523 -11.72 0.13 20.02
N ALA A 524 -11.61 -1.18 20.26
CA ALA A 524 -12.19 -2.17 19.37
C ALA A 524 -13.72 -2.03 19.28
N VAL A 525 -14.41 -1.89 20.42
CA VAL A 525 -15.87 -1.65 20.46
C VAL A 525 -16.23 -0.39 19.69
N ALA A 526 -15.52 0.73 19.90
CA ALA A 526 -15.81 1.99 19.22
C ALA A 526 -15.65 1.86 17.68
N VAL A 527 -14.64 1.14 17.20
CA VAL A 527 -14.46 0.87 15.77
C VAL A 527 -15.61 0.03 15.22
N LEU A 528 -15.98 -1.04 15.91
CA LEU A 528 -17.06 -1.93 15.48
C LEU A 528 -18.41 -1.23 15.48
N GLN A 529 -18.68 -0.39 16.48
CA GLN A 529 -19.88 0.45 16.52
C GLN A 529 -19.90 1.46 15.35
N ALA A 530 -18.80 2.17 15.11
CA ALA A 530 -18.70 3.12 14.01
C ALA A 530 -18.84 2.43 12.64
N ARG A 531 -18.29 1.23 12.50
CA ARG A 531 -18.34 0.45 11.27
C ARG A 531 -19.73 -0.18 11.02
N GLY A 532 -20.43 -0.58 12.08
CA GLY A 532 -21.70 -1.30 12.00
C GLY A 532 -21.59 -2.71 11.42
N GLU A 533 -20.38 -3.24 11.32
CA GLU A 533 -20.05 -4.54 10.73
C GLU A 533 -18.85 -5.19 11.42
N PRO A 534 -18.71 -6.53 11.37
CA PRO A 534 -17.52 -7.22 11.85
C PRO A 534 -16.26 -6.74 11.14
N ALA A 535 -15.16 -6.70 11.87
CA ALA A 535 -13.86 -6.30 11.33
C ALA A 535 -12.78 -7.35 11.60
N GLU A 536 -11.84 -7.45 10.69
CA GLU A 536 -10.61 -8.19 10.88
C GLU A 536 -9.71 -7.49 11.90
N ARG A 537 -8.81 -8.26 12.54
CA ARG A 537 -7.83 -7.78 13.51
C ARG A 537 -7.06 -6.55 13.02
N ASP A 538 -6.62 -6.58 11.80
CA ASP A 538 -5.78 -5.53 11.24
C ASP A 538 -6.48 -4.17 11.12
N ARG A 539 -7.82 -4.17 11.03
CA ARG A 539 -8.66 -2.96 11.08
C ARG A 539 -8.75 -2.37 12.49
N LEU A 540 -8.65 -3.22 13.50
CA LEU A 540 -8.74 -2.81 14.91
C LEU A 540 -7.39 -2.31 15.44
N LEU A 541 -6.28 -2.83 14.92
CA LEU A 541 -4.96 -2.63 15.49
C LEU A 541 -4.54 -1.16 15.54
N GLY A 542 -4.76 -0.40 14.47
CA GLY A 542 -4.40 1.03 14.43
C GLY A 542 -5.10 1.84 15.52
N PRO A 543 -6.43 1.87 15.57
CA PRO A 543 -7.18 2.54 16.63
C PRO A 543 -6.84 2.07 18.04
N VAL A 544 -6.56 0.78 18.23
CA VAL A 544 -6.12 0.22 19.51
C VAL A 544 -4.76 0.82 19.93
N ILE A 545 -3.80 0.91 19.02
CA ILE A 545 -2.50 1.54 19.27
C ILE A 545 -2.68 3.02 19.66
N VAL A 546 -3.53 3.76 18.97
CA VAL A 546 -3.83 5.16 19.28
C VAL A 546 -4.47 5.27 20.67
N ALA A 547 -5.38 4.38 21.04
CA ALA A 547 -5.99 4.36 22.37
C ALA A 547 -4.99 4.04 23.48
N LEU A 548 -4.09 3.07 23.27
CA LEU A 548 -3.01 2.75 24.18
C LEU A 548 -2.03 3.93 24.39
N ASP A 549 -1.76 4.70 23.33
CA ASP A 549 -0.96 5.93 23.45
C ASP A 549 -1.71 7.03 24.20
N THR A 550 -2.99 7.20 23.88
CA THR A 550 -3.85 8.23 24.49
C THR A 550 -3.96 8.06 26.00
N CYS A 551 -4.12 6.82 26.50
CA CYS A 551 -4.15 6.55 27.93
C CYS A 551 -2.75 6.40 28.56
N GLY A 552 -1.68 6.65 27.78
CA GLY A 552 -0.30 6.61 28.26
C GLY A 552 0.29 5.21 28.45
N GLN A 553 -0.47 4.14 28.21
CA GLN A 553 0.01 2.78 28.45
C GLN A 553 1.05 2.37 27.40
N LEU A 554 0.96 2.85 26.15
CA LEU A 554 1.96 2.57 25.12
C LEU A 554 3.34 3.11 25.54
N ARG A 555 3.42 4.31 26.07
CA ARG A 555 4.68 4.92 26.55
C ARG A 555 5.23 4.18 27.77
N ARG A 556 4.39 3.85 28.75
CA ARG A 556 4.78 3.05 29.93
C ARG A 556 5.29 1.68 29.52
N PHE A 557 4.64 1.02 28.58
CA PHE A 557 5.06 -0.25 27.99
C PHE A 557 6.42 -0.11 27.29
N ALA A 558 6.60 0.92 26.47
CA ALA A 558 7.83 1.18 25.75
C ALA A 558 9.02 1.49 26.71
N THR A 559 8.77 2.14 27.84
CA THR A 559 9.79 2.45 28.86
C THR A 559 10.15 1.19 29.67
N ALA A 560 9.18 0.35 29.99
CA ALA A 560 9.38 -0.89 30.73
C ALA A 560 10.05 -2.00 29.89
N SER A 561 9.98 -1.92 28.57
CA SER A 561 10.48 -2.93 27.64
C SER A 561 11.79 -2.46 27.00
N VAL A 562 12.78 -3.34 26.88
CA VAL A 562 13.95 -3.06 26.03
C VAL A 562 13.44 -2.98 24.58
N ALA A 563 13.54 -1.80 23.95
CA ALA A 563 13.08 -1.56 22.60
C ALA A 563 13.74 -2.53 21.60
N GLY A 564 12.95 -3.49 21.09
CA GLY A 564 13.44 -4.50 20.16
C GLY A 564 12.32 -5.41 19.63
N PRO A 565 12.66 -6.43 18.82
CA PRO A 565 11.66 -7.35 18.24
C PRO A 565 10.84 -8.10 19.31
N ALA A 566 11.38 -8.29 20.51
CA ALA A 566 10.65 -8.90 21.62
C ALA A 566 9.53 -7.98 22.11
N ALA A 567 9.77 -6.69 22.28
CA ALA A 567 8.76 -5.72 22.68
C ALA A 567 7.60 -5.64 21.66
N ILE A 568 7.91 -5.68 20.37
CA ILE A 568 6.89 -5.71 19.31
C ILE A 568 5.99 -6.93 19.49
N ARG A 569 6.56 -8.12 19.67
CA ARG A 569 5.79 -9.34 19.89
C ARG A 569 4.94 -9.26 21.15
N SER A 570 5.51 -8.84 22.26
CA SER A 570 4.77 -8.72 23.53
C SER A 570 3.62 -7.72 23.47
N LEU A 571 3.78 -6.61 22.72
CA LEU A 571 2.67 -5.67 22.50
C LEU A 571 1.54 -6.31 21.66
N LEU A 572 1.90 -7.02 20.58
CA LEU A 572 0.91 -7.70 19.76
C LEU A 572 0.23 -8.85 20.51
N GLU A 573 0.99 -9.64 21.30
CA GLU A 573 0.44 -10.69 22.16
C GLU A 573 -0.53 -10.13 23.22
N LEU A 574 -0.25 -8.96 23.77
CA LEU A 574 -1.17 -8.28 24.69
C LEU A 574 -2.47 -7.88 24.00
N VAL A 575 -2.39 -7.28 22.82
CA VAL A 575 -3.57 -6.87 22.04
C VAL A 575 -4.37 -8.11 21.62
N ASP A 576 -3.71 -9.11 21.05
CA ASP A 576 -4.37 -10.34 20.58
C ASP A 576 -4.98 -11.13 21.74
N GLY A 577 -4.27 -11.20 22.87
CA GLY A 577 -4.76 -11.87 24.06
C GLY A 577 -6.03 -11.26 24.64
N GLU A 578 -6.17 -9.92 24.53
CA GLU A 578 -7.42 -9.26 24.94
C GLU A 578 -8.53 -9.43 23.90
N LEU A 579 -8.25 -9.22 22.62
CA LEU A 579 -9.26 -9.37 21.56
C LEU A 579 -9.83 -10.79 21.46
N GLN A 580 -9.00 -11.82 21.68
CA GLN A 580 -9.35 -13.25 21.56
C GLN A 580 -9.75 -13.89 22.89
N ARG A 581 -9.91 -13.12 23.95
CA ARG A 581 -10.25 -13.66 25.26
C ARG A 581 -11.61 -14.36 25.24
N LEU A 582 -11.65 -15.66 25.54
CA LEU A 582 -12.84 -16.52 25.43
C LEU A 582 -14.03 -16.09 26.31
N ASP A 583 -13.76 -15.45 27.45
CA ASP A 583 -14.77 -14.97 28.39
C ASP A 583 -15.09 -13.47 28.20
N HIS A 584 -14.73 -12.91 27.03
CA HIS A 584 -14.94 -11.51 26.76
C HIS A 584 -16.43 -11.17 26.66
N ARG A 585 -16.91 -10.23 27.49
CA ARG A 585 -18.34 -9.87 27.56
C ARG A 585 -18.79 -8.93 26.47
N ARG A 586 -17.88 -8.17 25.85
CA ARG A 586 -18.18 -7.13 24.89
C ARG A 586 -17.79 -7.46 23.45
N LEU A 587 -16.85 -8.36 23.27
CA LEU A 587 -16.33 -8.78 21.96
C LEU A 587 -16.52 -10.28 21.76
N ALA A 588 -16.83 -10.69 20.54
CA ALA A 588 -16.87 -12.08 20.10
C ALA A 588 -16.03 -12.24 18.83
N ALA A 589 -15.24 -13.28 18.78
CA ALA A 589 -14.52 -13.68 17.57
C ALA A 589 -15.35 -14.71 16.80
N SER A 590 -15.46 -14.55 15.48
CA SER A 590 -16.04 -15.55 14.59
C SER A 590 -15.00 -16.60 14.18
N ASP A 591 -15.47 -17.75 13.68
CA ASP A 591 -14.62 -18.82 13.13
C ASP A 591 -13.76 -18.34 11.94
N GLU A 592 -14.18 -17.26 11.27
CA GLU A 592 -13.46 -16.62 10.16
C GLU A 592 -12.38 -15.61 10.62
N GLY A 593 -12.16 -15.49 11.94
CA GLY A 593 -11.16 -14.56 12.50
C GLY A 593 -11.60 -13.09 12.51
N ARG A 594 -12.90 -12.83 12.39
CA ARG A 594 -13.48 -11.49 12.49
C ARG A 594 -14.02 -11.25 13.90
N PHE A 595 -13.96 -9.99 14.33
CA PHE A 595 -14.46 -9.55 15.64
C PHE A 595 -15.79 -8.82 15.48
N TRP A 596 -16.71 -9.06 16.41
CA TRP A 596 -17.99 -8.37 16.50
C TRP A 596 -18.35 -8.08 17.95
N LEU A 597 -19.38 -7.23 18.13
CA LEU A 597 -19.94 -6.85 19.43
C LEU A 597 -20.71 -8.03 20.04
N ALA A 598 -20.43 -8.37 21.30
CA ALA A 598 -21.12 -9.42 22.04
C ALA A 598 -22.18 -8.84 23.00
N ASP A 599 -21.99 -7.60 23.48
CA ASP A 599 -22.98 -6.96 24.36
C ASP A 599 -24.12 -6.36 23.51
N PRO A 600 -25.40 -6.74 23.78
CA PRO A 600 -26.54 -6.19 23.04
C PRO A 600 -26.67 -4.64 23.10
N ARG A 601 -26.14 -4.02 24.14
CA ARG A 601 -26.15 -2.54 24.27
C ARG A 601 -25.16 -1.91 23.30
N ASP A 602 -23.96 -2.50 23.20
CA ASP A 602 -22.94 -2.06 22.25
C ASP A 602 -23.44 -2.26 20.81
N GLU A 603 -24.09 -3.41 20.55
CA GLU A 603 -24.68 -3.70 19.24
C GLU A 603 -25.83 -2.74 18.89
N ALA A 604 -26.69 -2.39 19.85
CA ALA A 604 -27.76 -1.43 19.63
C ALA A 604 -27.26 0.00 19.34
N ALA A 605 -26.06 0.34 19.80
CA ALA A 605 -25.40 1.62 19.52
C ALA A 605 -24.63 1.64 18.20
N ALA A 606 -24.55 0.51 17.47
CA ALA A 606 -23.83 0.42 16.22
C ALA A 606 -24.47 1.29 15.12
N ALA A 607 -23.64 1.92 14.31
CA ALA A 607 -24.07 2.69 13.15
C ALA A 607 -24.68 1.79 12.07
N ALA A 608 -25.30 2.41 11.07
CA ALA A 608 -25.70 1.68 9.86
C ALA A 608 -24.51 0.92 9.25
N PRO A 609 -24.72 -0.32 8.77
CA PRO A 609 -23.65 -1.14 8.23
C PRO A 609 -22.80 -0.40 7.19
N LEU A 610 -21.50 -0.58 7.23
CA LEU A 610 -20.59 0.04 6.27
C LEU A 610 -20.96 -0.32 4.83
N ALA A 611 -21.42 -1.55 4.61
CA ALA A 611 -21.89 -2.01 3.31
C ALA A 611 -23.02 -1.16 2.74
N ASP A 612 -23.96 -0.71 3.57
CA ASP A 612 -25.05 0.16 3.14
C ASP A 612 -24.56 1.59 2.89
N ARG A 613 -23.66 2.10 3.74
CA ARG A 613 -23.04 3.42 3.55
C ARG A 613 -22.20 3.48 2.27
N LEU A 614 -21.48 2.40 1.98
CA LEU A 614 -20.69 2.26 0.75
C LEU A 614 -21.58 2.26 -0.49
N GLU A 615 -22.65 1.44 -0.47
CA GLU A 615 -23.58 1.37 -1.57
C GLU A 615 -24.23 2.73 -1.84
N TRP A 616 -24.62 3.44 -0.78
CA TRP A 616 -25.18 4.79 -0.90
C TRP A 616 -24.20 5.78 -1.50
N ALA A 617 -22.94 5.73 -1.08
CA ALA A 617 -21.89 6.59 -1.63
C ALA A 617 -21.64 6.29 -3.13
N LEU A 618 -21.57 5.02 -3.49
CA LEU A 618 -21.42 4.60 -4.89
C LEU A 618 -22.61 5.06 -5.74
N PHE A 619 -23.83 4.87 -5.24
CA PHE A 619 -25.05 5.33 -5.89
C PHE A 619 -25.07 6.85 -6.09
N SER A 620 -24.63 7.61 -5.09
CA SER A 620 -24.54 9.07 -5.18
C SER A 620 -23.49 9.52 -6.20
N LEU A 621 -22.32 8.88 -6.25
CA LEU A 621 -21.30 9.16 -7.27
C LEU A 621 -21.81 8.87 -8.68
N LEU A 622 -22.49 7.74 -8.88
CA LEU A 622 -23.11 7.39 -10.16
C LEU A 622 -24.22 8.37 -10.57
N GLY A 623 -24.89 8.97 -9.61
CA GLY A 623 -25.91 10.00 -9.84
C GLY A 623 -25.35 11.36 -10.25
N THR A 624 -24.10 11.66 -9.88
CA THR A 624 -23.45 12.96 -10.17
C THR A 624 -22.55 12.91 -11.39
N GLU A 625 -21.93 11.75 -11.67
CA GLU A 625 -20.98 11.58 -12.77
C GLU A 625 -21.44 10.47 -13.73
N ALA A 626 -22.24 10.82 -14.70
CA ALA A 626 -22.85 9.88 -15.68
C ALA A 626 -21.85 9.03 -16.51
N ALA A 627 -20.55 9.28 -16.42
CA ALA A 627 -19.49 8.59 -17.16
C ALA A 627 -18.25 8.28 -16.33
N ALA A 628 -18.37 8.11 -15.01
CA ALA A 628 -17.23 7.80 -14.17
C ALA A 628 -16.60 6.44 -14.53
N SER A 629 -15.28 6.41 -14.68
CA SER A 629 -14.58 5.14 -14.83
C SER A 629 -14.57 4.36 -13.51
N GLU A 630 -14.45 3.03 -13.56
CA GLU A 630 -14.30 2.21 -12.35
C GLU A 630 -13.13 2.71 -11.47
N ALA A 631 -12.03 3.14 -12.07
CA ALA A 631 -10.89 3.69 -11.34
C ALA A 631 -11.25 4.99 -10.59
N ALA A 632 -12.00 5.90 -11.20
CA ALA A 632 -12.45 7.13 -10.57
C ALA A 632 -13.43 6.86 -9.41
N LEU A 633 -14.32 5.86 -9.57
CA LEU A 633 -15.23 5.45 -8.51
C LEU A 633 -14.47 4.84 -7.32
N ARG A 634 -13.48 3.97 -7.57
CA ARG A 634 -12.62 3.42 -6.52
C ARG A 634 -11.83 4.52 -5.80
N GLU A 635 -11.31 5.49 -6.53
CA GLU A 635 -10.62 6.64 -5.96
C GLU A 635 -11.56 7.51 -5.12
N GLY A 636 -12.75 7.83 -5.62
CA GLY A 636 -13.76 8.59 -4.89
C GLY A 636 -14.23 7.90 -3.61
N ILE A 637 -14.46 6.58 -3.67
CA ILE A 637 -14.81 5.77 -2.49
C ILE A 637 -13.64 5.75 -1.50
N GLY A 638 -12.40 5.54 -1.96
CA GLY A 638 -11.20 5.55 -1.12
C GLY A 638 -10.98 6.88 -0.41
N ALA A 639 -11.38 8.00 -1.02
CA ALA A 639 -11.32 9.32 -0.41
C ALA A 639 -12.40 9.53 0.68
N MET A 640 -13.58 8.91 0.53
CA MET A 640 -14.69 9.01 1.50
C MET A 640 -14.55 8.05 2.67
N PHE A 641 -14.03 6.84 2.42
CA PHE A 641 -13.88 5.77 3.41
C PHE A 641 -12.41 5.45 3.62
N ALA A 642 -11.84 5.92 4.72
CA ALA A 642 -10.43 5.74 5.04
C ALA A 642 -10.24 5.14 6.44
N GLY A 643 -9.10 4.52 6.67
CA GLY A 643 -8.74 3.94 7.97
C GLY A 643 -9.67 2.78 8.37
N PRO A 644 -10.24 2.79 9.61
CA PRO A 644 -11.12 1.73 10.07
C PRO A 644 -12.39 1.55 9.22
N ASP A 645 -12.86 2.63 8.57
CA ASP A 645 -14.04 2.63 7.71
C ASP A 645 -13.73 2.23 6.25
N ALA A 646 -12.48 1.96 5.90
CA ALA A 646 -12.16 1.48 4.56
C ALA A 646 -12.91 0.18 4.26
N PRO A 647 -13.62 0.08 3.10
CA PRO A 647 -14.37 -1.12 2.77
C PRO A 647 -13.44 -2.28 2.45
N ASP A 648 -13.90 -3.49 2.74
CA ASP A 648 -13.18 -4.67 2.31
C ASP A 648 -13.20 -4.76 0.77
N PRO A 649 -12.11 -5.19 0.10
CA PRO A 649 -12.04 -5.22 -1.36
C PRO A 649 -13.20 -6.00 -2.01
N TRP A 650 -13.57 -7.16 -1.42
CA TRP A 650 -14.68 -7.96 -1.90
C TRP A 650 -16.02 -7.21 -1.88
N LEU A 651 -16.25 -6.36 -0.87
CA LEU A 651 -17.49 -5.58 -0.74
C LEU A 651 -17.56 -4.48 -1.82
N LEU A 652 -16.45 -3.77 -2.03
CA LEU A 652 -16.38 -2.78 -3.10
C LEU A 652 -16.56 -3.42 -4.46
N ASP A 653 -15.94 -4.57 -4.71
CA ASP A 653 -16.10 -5.33 -5.97
C ASP A 653 -17.55 -5.80 -6.16
N ALA A 654 -18.19 -6.33 -5.11
CA ALA A 654 -19.58 -6.76 -5.16
C ALA A 654 -20.54 -5.59 -5.43
N CYS A 655 -20.29 -4.42 -4.80
CA CYS A 655 -21.07 -3.21 -5.08
C CYS A 655 -20.89 -2.75 -6.54
N LEU A 656 -19.65 -2.65 -7.03
CA LEU A 656 -19.37 -2.23 -8.40
C LEU A 656 -19.99 -3.19 -9.42
N GLN A 657 -19.87 -4.51 -9.22
CA GLN A 657 -20.48 -5.51 -10.07
C GLN A 657 -22.02 -5.43 -10.08
N SER A 658 -22.61 -5.19 -8.93
CA SER A 658 -24.06 -5.06 -8.79
C SER A 658 -24.65 -3.88 -9.58
N TYR A 659 -23.86 -2.83 -9.83
CA TYR A 659 -24.26 -1.66 -10.60
C TYR A 659 -23.71 -1.66 -12.03
N ALA A 660 -23.02 -2.72 -12.49
CA ALA A 660 -22.48 -2.85 -13.83
C ALA A 660 -23.58 -3.26 -14.85
N GLU A 661 -23.52 -2.70 -16.05
CA GLU A 661 -24.41 -3.14 -17.16
C GLU A 661 -23.99 -4.52 -17.68
N PRO A 662 -24.91 -5.48 -17.77
CA PRO A 662 -24.61 -6.78 -18.36
C PRO A 662 -24.35 -6.68 -19.87
N GLY A 663 -23.28 -7.31 -20.37
CA GLY A 663 -23.10 -7.62 -21.79
C GLY A 663 -22.07 -6.78 -22.57
N ILE A 664 -21.38 -5.83 -21.94
CA ILE A 664 -20.27 -5.10 -22.57
C ILE A 664 -18.98 -5.56 -21.90
N GLY A 665 -18.07 -6.19 -22.62
CA GLY A 665 -16.84 -6.86 -22.12
C GLY A 665 -15.88 -6.04 -21.23
N ARG A 666 -16.29 -4.84 -20.82
CA ARG A 666 -15.87 -4.08 -19.62
C ARG A 666 -17.15 -3.58 -18.96
N PRO A 667 -17.31 -3.76 -17.64
CA PRO A 667 -18.49 -3.23 -16.96
C PRO A 667 -18.56 -1.71 -17.16
N ARG A 668 -19.58 -1.26 -17.86
CA ARG A 668 -19.92 0.15 -17.95
C ARG A 668 -20.94 0.41 -16.85
N LEU A 669 -20.57 1.21 -15.89
CA LEU A 669 -21.42 1.52 -14.76
C LEU A 669 -22.66 2.29 -15.23
N ALA A 670 -23.80 1.96 -14.62
CA ALA A 670 -25.12 2.43 -15.05
C ALA A 670 -25.24 3.97 -15.07
N ALA A 671 -25.77 4.51 -16.14
CA ALA A 671 -26.03 5.93 -16.28
C ALA A 671 -27.22 6.40 -15.41
N VAL A 672 -27.35 7.73 -15.23
CA VAL A 672 -28.44 8.41 -14.48
C VAL A 672 -29.83 7.98 -14.96
N ASP A 673 -30.00 7.65 -16.23
CA ASP A 673 -31.28 7.16 -16.80
C ASP A 673 -31.82 5.90 -16.11
N GLN A 674 -30.94 5.03 -15.58
CA GLN A 674 -31.41 3.86 -14.82
C GLN A 674 -32.02 4.22 -13.47
N LEU A 675 -31.65 5.33 -12.86
CA LEU A 675 -32.21 5.81 -11.60
C LEU A 675 -33.68 6.21 -11.76
N GLN A 676 -33.99 6.93 -12.84
CA GLN A 676 -35.37 7.33 -13.15
C GLN A 676 -36.23 6.10 -13.46
N ARG A 677 -35.74 5.18 -14.28
CA ARG A 677 -36.37 3.91 -14.59
C ARG A 677 -36.67 3.07 -13.35
N ARG A 678 -35.73 3.03 -12.39
CA ARG A 678 -35.91 2.33 -11.11
C ARG A 678 -37.05 2.92 -10.27
N THR A 679 -37.20 4.23 -10.24
CA THR A 679 -38.29 4.88 -9.53
C THR A 679 -39.66 4.51 -10.17
N GLU A 680 -39.72 4.43 -11.50
CA GLU A 680 -40.90 4.01 -12.21
C GLU A 680 -41.24 2.52 -11.96
N GLU A 681 -40.22 1.65 -11.99
CA GLU A 681 -40.39 0.21 -11.70
C GLU A 681 -40.75 -0.04 -10.22
N HIS A 682 -40.19 0.71 -9.26
CA HIS A 682 -40.59 0.66 -7.85
C HIS A 682 -42.11 0.96 -7.70
N THR A 683 -42.55 2.03 -8.30
CA THR A 683 -43.97 2.41 -8.26
C THR A 683 -44.86 1.37 -8.97
N ALA A 684 -44.43 0.82 -10.12
CA ALA A 684 -45.12 -0.23 -10.83
C ALA A 684 -45.22 -1.54 -10.01
N THR A 685 -44.15 -1.85 -9.23
CA THR A 685 -44.14 -3.02 -8.33
C THR A 685 -45.11 -2.89 -7.20
N ILE A 686 -45.25 -1.70 -6.58
CA ILE A 686 -46.26 -1.46 -5.54
C ILE A 686 -47.66 -1.63 -6.14
N GLY A 687 -47.91 -1.12 -7.33
CA GLY A 687 -49.20 -1.33 -8.02
C GLY A 687 -49.48 -2.83 -8.31
N LEU A 688 -48.46 -3.58 -8.74
CA LEU A 688 -48.57 -5.02 -8.95
C LEU A 688 -48.90 -5.77 -7.66
N LEU A 689 -48.25 -5.40 -6.53
CA LEU A 689 -48.52 -5.98 -5.24
C LEU A 689 -49.96 -5.68 -4.79
N ALA A 690 -50.45 -4.47 -5.01
CA ALA A 690 -51.84 -4.10 -4.66
C ALA A 690 -52.86 -4.93 -5.45
N ASP A 691 -52.71 -5.03 -6.76
CA ASP A 691 -53.62 -5.81 -7.59
C ASP A 691 -53.58 -7.32 -7.25
N LEU A 692 -52.39 -7.84 -6.94
CA LEU A 692 -52.19 -9.21 -6.53
C LEU A 692 -52.83 -9.53 -5.17
N GLY A 693 -52.72 -8.62 -4.21
CA GLY A 693 -53.34 -8.77 -2.90
C GLY A 693 -54.87 -8.91 -3.01
N HIS A 694 -55.53 -8.09 -3.86
CA HIS A 694 -56.95 -8.19 -4.15
C HIS A 694 -57.34 -9.48 -4.84
N ARG A 695 -56.49 -9.95 -5.78
CA ARG A 695 -56.71 -11.22 -6.46
C ARG A 695 -56.64 -12.42 -5.52
N LEU A 696 -55.88 -12.32 -4.46
CA LEU A 696 -55.77 -13.30 -3.37
C LEU A 696 -56.88 -13.17 -2.33
N GLY A 697 -57.82 -12.24 -2.52
CA GLY A 697 -58.92 -11.99 -1.58
C GLY A 697 -58.51 -11.28 -0.28
N LEU A 698 -57.38 -10.58 -0.29
CA LEU A 698 -56.84 -9.87 0.84
C LEU A 698 -57.14 -8.35 0.74
N HIS A 699 -57.23 -7.68 1.88
CA HIS A 699 -57.21 -6.23 1.91
C HIS A 699 -55.80 -5.71 1.68
N VAL A 700 -55.72 -4.50 1.09
CA VAL A 700 -54.43 -3.88 0.73
C VAL A 700 -54.30 -2.51 1.40
N SER A 701 -53.10 -2.17 1.80
CA SER A 701 -52.71 -0.80 2.22
C SER A 701 -51.43 -0.40 1.52
N ILE A 702 -51.36 0.85 1.06
CA ILE A 702 -50.17 1.44 0.43
C ILE A 702 -49.73 2.64 1.27
N ALA A 703 -48.43 2.81 1.49
CA ALA A 703 -47.89 3.96 2.21
C ALA A 703 -48.46 5.29 1.69
N PRO A 704 -48.96 6.19 2.56
CA PRO A 704 -49.54 7.47 2.13
C PRO A 704 -48.61 8.28 1.20
N ARG A 705 -47.31 8.19 1.42
CA ARG A 705 -46.26 8.86 0.61
C ARG A 705 -46.19 8.33 -0.83
N GLU A 706 -46.60 7.09 -1.05
CA GLU A 706 -46.56 6.42 -2.36
C GLU A 706 -47.86 6.60 -3.14
N GLN A 707 -48.97 6.83 -2.48
CA GLN A 707 -50.30 6.84 -3.10
C GLN A 707 -50.47 7.87 -4.23
N GLY A 708 -49.74 8.98 -4.18
CA GLY A 708 -49.74 10.00 -5.24
C GLY A 708 -48.92 9.66 -6.47
N ARG A 709 -48.04 8.64 -6.43
CA ARG A 709 -47.22 8.20 -7.55
C ARG A 709 -48.08 7.47 -8.59
N ARG A 710 -47.65 7.50 -9.85
CA ARG A 710 -48.43 6.90 -10.95
C ARG A 710 -47.79 5.61 -11.51
N ALA A 711 -48.58 4.53 -11.52
CA ALA A 711 -48.29 3.29 -12.19
C ALA A 711 -49.29 3.06 -13.35
N GLY A 712 -48.82 2.76 -14.56
CA GLY A 712 -49.69 2.55 -15.70
C GLY A 712 -50.62 3.72 -16.04
N GLY A 713 -50.24 4.94 -15.67
CA GLY A 713 -51.02 6.13 -15.91
C GLY A 713 -52.01 6.51 -14.79
N HIS A 714 -52.24 5.63 -13.82
CA HIS A 714 -53.16 5.84 -12.69
C HIS A 714 -52.36 6.08 -11.39
N PRO A 715 -52.85 6.92 -10.45
CA PRO A 715 -52.23 7.06 -9.15
C PRO A 715 -52.38 5.74 -8.35
N LEU A 716 -51.38 5.40 -7.55
CA LEU A 716 -51.42 4.17 -6.72
C LEU A 716 -52.65 4.12 -5.79
N ALA A 717 -53.16 5.28 -5.35
CA ALA A 717 -54.43 5.36 -4.60
C ALA A 717 -55.63 4.77 -5.40
N ALA A 718 -55.56 4.67 -6.71
CA ALA A 718 -56.61 4.07 -7.51
C ALA A 718 -56.70 2.55 -7.38
N HIS A 719 -55.62 1.90 -6.98
CA HIS A 719 -55.56 0.45 -6.71
C HIS A 719 -56.19 0.08 -5.35
N LEU A 720 -56.52 1.06 -4.49
CA LEU A 720 -57.10 0.80 -3.19
C LEU A 720 -58.63 0.83 -3.27
N ALA A 721 -59.30 -0.15 -2.64
CA ALA A 721 -60.71 -0.15 -2.43
C ALA A 721 -61.18 1.03 -1.58
N PRO A 722 -62.41 1.50 -1.64
CA PRO A 722 -62.90 2.66 -0.88
C PRO A 722 -62.75 2.56 0.64
N ASP A 723 -62.86 1.36 1.19
CA ASP A 723 -62.67 1.07 2.63
C ASP A 723 -61.22 0.88 3.04
N GLU A 724 -60.29 0.83 2.11
CA GLU A 724 -58.84 0.72 2.33
C GLU A 724 -58.14 2.08 2.32
N ARG A 725 -58.84 3.16 1.91
CA ARG A 725 -58.30 4.53 1.80
C ARG A 725 -58.21 5.29 3.11
N GLY A 726 -58.54 4.67 4.21
CA GLY A 726 -58.55 5.28 5.55
C GLY A 726 -57.69 4.53 6.59
N PRO A 727 -57.56 5.02 7.83
CA PRO A 727 -56.69 4.44 8.86
C PRO A 727 -57.29 3.11 9.40
N GLY A 728 -57.53 2.16 8.53
CA GLY A 728 -58.13 0.86 8.81
C GLY A 728 -57.27 -0.18 9.53
N LEU A 729 -56.05 0.19 9.97
CA LEU A 729 -55.08 -0.72 10.56
C LEU A 729 -55.16 -0.75 12.12
N ALA A 730 -56.27 -0.37 12.70
CA ALA A 730 -56.46 -0.32 14.13
C ALA A 730 -56.20 -1.63 14.89
N PHE A 731 -56.22 -2.76 14.21
CA PHE A 731 -55.93 -4.08 14.81
C PHE A 731 -54.45 -4.29 15.17
N LEU A 732 -53.52 -3.46 14.59
CA LEU A 732 -52.09 -3.52 14.90
C LEU A 732 -51.72 -2.69 16.14
N GLY A 733 -52.67 -2.02 16.78
CA GLY A 733 -52.46 -1.18 17.94
C GLY A 733 -51.97 0.24 17.59
N ARG A 734 -52.20 1.20 18.49
CA ARG A 734 -51.87 2.62 18.26
C ARG A 734 -50.38 2.89 18.06
N ALA A 735 -49.51 2.12 18.71
CA ALA A 735 -48.04 2.24 18.55
C ALA A 735 -47.51 1.69 17.24
N GLY A 736 -48.30 0.85 16.53
CA GLY A 736 -47.91 0.27 15.24
C GLY A 736 -48.44 1.02 14.02
N ALA A 737 -49.47 1.87 14.17
CA ALA A 737 -50.14 2.55 13.06
C ALA A 737 -49.18 3.44 12.26
N ASP A 738 -48.44 4.33 12.96
CA ASP A 738 -47.46 5.23 12.30
C ASP A 738 -46.31 4.48 11.65
N ALA A 739 -45.93 3.32 12.20
CA ALA A 739 -44.87 2.48 11.64
C ALA A 739 -45.37 1.73 10.39
N VAL A 740 -46.61 1.25 10.43
CA VAL A 740 -47.22 0.54 9.30
C VAL A 740 -47.48 1.46 8.11
N GLU A 741 -47.81 2.74 8.37
CA GLU A 741 -47.97 3.76 7.32
C GLU A 741 -46.65 4.03 6.55
N GLN A 742 -45.52 3.58 7.05
CA GLN A 742 -44.23 3.71 6.37
C GLN A 742 -43.92 2.52 5.47
N VAL A 743 -44.64 1.39 5.58
CA VAL A 743 -44.44 0.19 4.76
C VAL A 743 -44.97 0.40 3.35
N ASP A 744 -44.19 0.06 2.31
CA ASP A 744 -44.57 0.35 0.93
C ASP A 744 -45.89 -0.28 0.51
N CYS A 745 -46.12 -1.56 0.86
CA CYS A 745 -47.36 -2.25 0.63
C CYS A 745 -47.62 -3.28 1.73
N LEU A 746 -48.89 -3.42 2.11
CA LEU A 746 -49.35 -4.38 3.12
C LEU A 746 -50.54 -5.18 2.57
N TRP A 747 -50.51 -6.51 2.73
CA TRP A 747 -51.69 -7.37 2.56
C TRP A 747 -52.16 -7.86 3.92
N TYR A 748 -53.45 -7.85 4.20
CA TYR A 748 -53.98 -8.29 5.51
C TYR A 748 -55.37 -8.92 5.43
N ALA A 749 -55.63 -9.84 6.38
CA ALA A 749 -56.94 -10.41 6.66
C ALA A 749 -57.20 -10.19 8.15
N ARG A 750 -58.18 -9.36 8.48
CA ARG A 750 -58.52 -8.99 9.88
C ARG A 750 -59.16 -10.16 10.62
N PRO A 751 -58.73 -10.45 11.81
CA PRO A 751 -57.55 -10.10 12.58
C PRO A 751 -56.43 -11.16 12.47
N ARG A 752 -56.39 -11.94 11.41
CA ARG A 752 -55.64 -13.20 11.35
C ARG A 752 -54.16 -13.06 11.07
N PHE A 753 -53.77 -12.33 10.01
CA PHE A 753 -52.41 -12.19 9.59
C PHE A 753 -52.18 -10.92 8.76
N ALA A 754 -50.90 -10.55 8.58
CA ALA A 754 -50.48 -9.47 7.72
C ALA A 754 -49.16 -9.83 7.02
N PHE A 755 -49.03 -9.48 5.72
CA PHE A 755 -47.81 -9.54 4.96
C PHE A 755 -47.35 -8.13 4.64
N LEU A 756 -46.13 -7.80 5.08
CA LEU A 756 -45.50 -6.52 4.84
C LEU A 756 -44.53 -6.63 3.69
N PHE A 757 -44.57 -5.70 2.75
CA PHE A 757 -43.66 -5.65 1.60
C PHE A 757 -42.92 -4.33 1.62
N GLU A 758 -41.56 -4.42 1.62
CA GLU A 758 -40.62 -3.34 1.32
C GLU A 758 -40.03 -3.60 -0.05
N VAL A 759 -40.10 -2.64 -0.95
CA VAL A 759 -39.59 -2.76 -2.31
C VAL A 759 -38.30 -2.02 -2.42
N GLU A 760 -37.18 -2.75 -2.44
CA GLU A 760 -35.84 -2.18 -2.42
C GLU A 760 -35.09 -2.49 -3.73
N TRP A 761 -34.78 -1.44 -4.46
CA TRP A 761 -33.93 -1.50 -5.66
C TRP A 761 -32.46 -1.55 -5.34
N THR A 762 -32.08 -1.03 -4.21
CA THR A 762 -30.73 -1.10 -3.67
C THR A 762 -30.64 -2.29 -2.73
N ALA A 763 -29.42 -2.72 -2.41
CA ALA A 763 -29.24 -3.74 -1.38
C ALA A 763 -29.05 -3.12 0.03
N MET A 764 -29.58 -1.91 0.26
CA MET A 764 -29.48 -1.21 1.55
C MET A 764 -30.57 -1.75 2.51
N LEU A 765 -30.11 -2.48 3.53
CA LEU A 765 -30.97 -3.16 4.50
C LEU A 765 -31.14 -2.39 5.81
N GLY A 766 -30.27 -1.42 6.08
CA GLY A 766 -30.25 -0.72 7.36
C GLY A 766 -31.57 0.03 7.64
N ASP A 767 -32.15 0.69 6.66
CA ASP A 767 -33.42 1.41 6.85
C ASP A 767 -34.63 0.47 6.90
N PRO A 768 -34.89 -0.41 5.91
CA PRO A 768 -36.07 -1.26 5.96
C PRO A 768 -36.02 -2.30 7.09
N VAL A 769 -34.90 -2.94 7.33
CA VAL A 769 -34.79 -4.07 8.28
C VAL A 769 -34.45 -3.58 9.69
N LEU A 770 -33.35 -2.80 9.86
CA LEU A 770 -32.89 -2.41 11.19
C LEU A 770 -33.69 -1.27 11.78
N ARG A 771 -34.13 -0.30 10.98
CA ARG A 771 -34.81 0.88 11.50
C ARG A 771 -36.32 0.71 11.44
N ARG A 772 -36.89 0.61 10.24
CA ARG A 772 -38.37 0.51 10.09
C ARG A 772 -38.92 -0.82 10.58
N GLY A 773 -38.23 -1.93 10.29
CA GLY A 773 -38.68 -3.26 10.71
C GLY A 773 -38.76 -3.44 12.21
N ARG A 774 -37.92 -2.76 13.00
CA ARG A 774 -38.00 -2.79 14.48
C ARG A 774 -39.16 -1.98 15.09
N LEU A 775 -39.73 -1.07 14.32
CA LEU A 775 -40.91 -0.30 14.80
C LEU A 775 -42.16 -1.18 14.90
N ILE A 776 -42.23 -2.28 14.20
CA ILE A 776 -43.28 -3.29 14.26
C ILE A 776 -42.74 -4.48 15.03
N ALA A 777 -43.25 -4.74 16.21
CA ALA A 777 -42.81 -5.85 17.03
C ALA A 777 -42.94 -7.18 16.27
N PRO A 778 -42.03 -8.14 16.46
CA PRO A 778 -42.16 -9.50 15.92
C PRO A 778 -43.47 -10.14 16.45
N ASP A 779 -44.25 -10.72 15.52
CA ASP A 779 -45.47 -11.46 15.81
C ASP A 779 -45.55 -12.57 14.76
N ASP A 780 -45.84 -13.81 15.16
CA ASP A 780 -45.96 -14.98 14.28
C ASP A 780 -47.06 -14.80 13.19
N ARG A 781 -47.94 -13.85 13.38
CA ARG A 781 -48.95 -13.45 12.40
C ARG A 781 -48.47 -12.45 11.35
N ILE A 782 -47.25 -11.97 11.47
CA ILE A 782 -46.67 -10.94 10.59
C ILE A 782 -45.49 -11.56 9.85
N VAL A 783 -45.62 -11.66 8.54
CA VAL A 783 -44.55 -12.10 7.64
C VAL A 783 -44.08 -10.88 6.85
N ARG A 784 -42.78 -10.68 6.74
CA ARG A 784 -42.20 -9.54 6.06
C ARG A 784 -41.45 -9.97 4.80
N PHE A 785 -41.63 -9.24 3.74
CA PHE A 785 -41.02 -9.48 2.47
C PHE A 785 -40.16 -8.29 2.04
N LEU A 786 -38.92 -8.58 1.70
CA LEU A 786 -38.06 -7.65 0.99
C LEU A 786 -38.10 -8.01 -0.51
N VAL A 787 -38.77 -7.17 -1.30
CA VAL A 787 -38.84 -7.35 -2.75
C VAL A 787 -37.62 -6.68 -3.39
N THR A 788 -36.82 -7.45 -4.12
CA THR A 788 -35.57 -6.94 -4.70
C THR A 788 -35.40 -7.38 -6.16
N VAL A 789 -34.57 -6.65 -6.88
CA VAL A 789 -34.21 -7.00 -8.27
C VAL A 789 -33.17 -8.13 -8.29
N PRO A 790 -33.21 -9.02 -9.32
CA PRO A 790 -32.27 -10.14 -9.41
C PRO A 790 -30.80 -9.73 -9.34
N GLU A 791 -30.45 -8.56 -9.90
CA GLU A 791 -29.10 -8.02 -9.97
C GLU A 791 -28.49 -7.68 -8.59
N ARG A 792 -29.35 -7.50 -7.57
CA ARG A 792 -28.93 -7.19 -6.19
C ARG A 792 -28.85 -8.42 -5.28
N THR A 793 -29.33 -9.57 -5.75
CA THR A 793 -29.42 -10.78 -4.93
C THR A 793 -28.06 -11.21 -4.38
N GLU A 794 -26.99 -11.19 -5.19
CA GLU A 794 -25.67 -11.60 -4.75
C GLU A 794 -25.05 -10.60 -3.78
N LEU A 795 -25.27 -9.30 -3.98
CA LEU A 795 -24.82 -8.26 -3.04
C LEU A 795 -25.53 -8.40 -1.69
N LEU A 796 -26.85 -8.64 -1.70
CA LEU A 796 -27.63 -8.91 -0.49
C LEU A 796 -27.10 -10.13 0.27
N ARG A 797 -26.87 -11.26 -0.43
CA ARG A 797 -26.31 -12.45 0.18
C ARG A 797 -24.95 -12.21 0.80
N ALA A 798 -24.09 -11.43 0.12
CA ALA A 798 -22.78 -11.07 0.63
C ALA A 798 -22.91 -10.23 1.91
N LYS A 799 -23.77 -9.20 1.91
CA LYS A 799 -24.03 -8.37 3.09
C LYS A 799 -24.56 -9.19 4.28
N LEU A 800 -25.53 -10.07 4.06
CA LEU A 800 -26.10 -10.90 5.11
C LEU A 800 -25.10 -11.91 5.70
N ARG A 801 -24.17 -12.43 4.88
CA ARG A 801 -23.07 -13.26 5.37
C ARG A 801 -22.11 -12.52 6.29
N HIS A 802 -21.85 -11.26 5.98
CA HIS A 802 -20.77 -10.49 6.64
C HIS A 802 -21.28 -9.51 7.70
N ALA A 803 -22.60 -9.28 7.82
CA ALA A 803 -23.20 -8.39 8.80
C ALA A 803 -24.18 -9.16 9.74
N PRO A 804 -23.69 -9.69 10.87
CA PRO A 804 -24.52 -10.47 11.81
C PRO A 804 -25.74 -9.71 12.34
N VAL A 805 -25.62 -8.38 12.51
CA VAL A 805 -26.75 -7.53 12.92
C VAL A 805 -27.89 -7.57 11.91
N LEU A 806 -27.59 -7.50 10.62
CA LEU A 806 -28.60 -7.60 9.57
C LEU A 806 -29.23 -8.98 9.53
N ARG A 807 -28.38 -10.03 9.63
CA ARG A 807 -28.85 -11.42 9.67
C ARG A 807 -29.80 -11.65 10.83
N ARG A 808 -29.41 -11.27 12.05
CA ARG A 808 -30.25 -11.41 13.24
C ARG A 808 -31.55 -10.64 13.11
N ALA A 809 -31.51 -9.40 12.61
CA ALA A 809 -32.71 -8.60 12.42
C ALA A 809 -33.65 -9.19 11.35
N MET A 810 -33.13 -9.84 10.33
CA MET A 810 -33.93 -10.57 9.35
C MET A 810 -34.59 -11.81 9.99
N ASP A 811 -33.83 -12.60 10.75
CA ASP A 811 -34.32 -13.80 11.43
C ASP A 811 -35.39 -13.46 12.49
N GLU A 812 -35.07 -12.54 13.42
CA GLU A 812 -35.98 -12.12 14.48
C GLU A 812 -37.23 -11.41 13.94
N GLY A 813 -37.09 -10.71 12.79
CA GLY A 813 -38.19 -9.98 12.15
C GLY A 813 -39.03 -10.85 11.22
N ASN A 814 -38.77 -12.14 11.04
CA ASN A 814 -39.42 -13.02 10.07
C ASN A 814 -39.46 -12.42 8.66
N TRP A 815 -38.27 -11.99 8.16
CA TRP A 815 -38.09 -11.42 6.85
C TRP A 815 -37.75 -12.46 5.81
N HIS A 816 -38.43 -12.44 4.69
CA HIS A 816 -38.19 -13.29 3.52
C HIS A 816 -37.80 -12.47 2.31
N LEU A 817 -36.91 -12.98 1.49
CA LEU A 817 -36.51 -12.35 0.25
C LEU A 817 -37.41 -12.79 -0.90
N LEU A 818 -37.99 -11.83 -1.59
CA LEU A 818 -38.84 -12.06 -2.77
C LEU A 818 -38.26 -11.34 -3.99
N ARG A 819 -37.82 -12.12 -4.99
CA ARG A 819 -37.25 -11.54 -6.20
C ARG A 819 -38.35 -10.98 -7.10
N LEU A 820 -38.13 -9.82 -7.70
CA LEU A 820 -39.10 -9.16 -8.58
C LEU A 820 -39.50 -10.01 -9.76
N ASP A 821 -38.57 -10.76 -10.38
CA ASP A 821 -38.88 -11.68 -11.47
C ASP A 821 -39.73 -12.87 -11.01
N ALA A 822 -39.54 -13.36 -9.80
CA ALA A 822 -40.36 -14.40 -9.18
C ALA A 822 -41.77 -13.85 -8.86
N LEU A 823 -41.88 -12.64 -8.28
CA LEU A 823 -43.14 -11.96 -8.03
C LEU A 823 -43.95 -11.77 -9.34
N ARG A 824 -43.31 -11.34 -10.42
CA ARG A 824 -43.97 -11.16 -11.75
C ARG A 824 -44.47 -12.49 -12.31
N ARG A 825 -43.70 -13.59 -12.15
CA ARG A 825 -44.15 -14.93 -12.57
C ARG A 825 -45.33 -15.39 -11.74
N PHE A 826 -45.29 -15.18 -10.43
CA PHE A 826 -46.42 -15.49 -9.55
C PHE A 826 -47.66 -14.67 -9.91
N ALA A 827 -47.54 -13.39 -10.14
CA ALA A 827 -48.62 -12.53 -10.56
C ALA A 827 -49.23 -12.91 -11.95
N ALA A 828 -48.46 -13.56 -12.80
CA ALA A 828 -48.93 -14.02 -14.11
C ALA A 828 -49.76 -15.33 -14.03
N LEU A 829 -49.87 -15.99 -12.90
CA LEU A 829 -50.72 -17.15 -12.72
C LEU A 829 -52.20 -16.74 -12.92
N PRO A 830 -53.02 -17.57 -13.57
CA PRO A 830 -54.45 -17.25 -13.83
C PRO A 830 -55.27 -17.09 -12.55
N THR A 831 -55.04 -17.97 -11.58
CA THR A 831 -55.70 -18.01 -10.28
C THR A 831 -54.65 -18.23 -9.17
N PRO A 832 -53.89 -17.19 -8.80
CA PRO A 832 -52.85 -17.35 -7.76
C PRO A 832 -53.52 -17.64 -6.39
N SER A 833 -52.89 -18.51 -5.62
CA SER A 833 -53.22 -18.76 -4.21
C SER A 833 -52.04 -18.45 -3.31
N LEU A 834 -52.22 -18.31 -2.00
CA LEU A 834 -51.12 -18.13 -1.05
C LEU A 834 -50.22 -19.34 -0.99
N GLU A 835 -50.70 -20.53 -1.21
CA GLU A 835 -49.94 -21.77 -1.31
C GLU A 835 -48.99 -21.74 -2.52
N ASP A 836 -49.43 -21.17 -3.65
CA ASP A 836 -48.61 -21.00 -4.85
C ASP A 836 -47.48 -19.97 -4.69
N LEU A 837 -47.50 -19.13 -3.66
CA LEU A 837 -46.45 -18.14 -3.41
C LEU A 837 -45.15 -18.81 -2.95
N GLN A 838 -45.22 -19.90 -2.22
CA GLN A 838 -44.06 -20.58 -1.62
C GLN A 838 -42.95 -20.95 -2.63
N PRO A 839 -43.22 -21.51 -3.82
CA PRO A 839 -42.18 -21.81 -4.80
C PRO A 839 -41.48 -20.56 -5.37
N TYR A 840 -42.10 -19.39 -5.26
CA TYR A 840 -41.59 -18.12 -5.79
C TYR A 840 -40.83 -17.32 -4.72
N LEU A 841 -40.93 -17.71 -3.46
CA LEU A 841 -40.10 -17.16 -2.42
C LEU A 841 -38.64 -17.47 -2.77
N GLY A 842 -37.85 -16.44 -2.92
CA GLY A 842 -36.43 -16.60 -3.18
C GLY A 842 -35.77 -17.34 -2.05
N LEU A 843 -34.52 -17.74 -2.25
CA LEU A 843 -33.69 -18.34 -1.23
C LEU A 843 -33.80 -17.56 0.07
N ASP A 844 -34.10 -18.24 1.15
CA ASP A 844 -33.99 -17.65 2.50
C ASP A 844 -32.55 -17.18 2.70
N PRO A 845 -32.34 -15.87 2.90
CA PRO A 845 -30.98 -15.35 3.09
C PRO A 845 -30.28 -15.95 4.30
N ALA A 846 -31.03 -16.46 5.29
CA ALA A 846 -30.51 -17.10 6.48
C ALA A 846 -30.16 -18.59 6.27
N ALA A 847 -30.77 -19.25 5.27
CA ALA A 847 -30.51 -20.66 4.99
C ALA A 847 -29.38 -20.82 3.96
N ASP A 848 -28.21 -21.28 4.38
CA ASP A 848 -27.09 -21.66 3.49
C ASP A 848 -27.36 -22.95 2.67
N ARG A 849 -28.55 -23.57 2.80
CA ARG A 849 -28.88 -24.83 2.17
C ARG A 849 -30.06 -24.69 1.21
N PRO A 850 -29.90 -24.98 -0.08
CA PRO A 850 -31.03 -25.16 -0.97
C PRO A 850 -31.81 -26.40 -0.48
N GLY A 851 -33.00 -26.22 0.11
CA GLY A 851 -33.87 -27.31 0.53
C GLY A 851 -34.44 -27.23 1.94
N ASP A 852 -33.91 -26.41 2.85
CA ASP A 852 -34.46 -26.21 4.20
C ASP A 852 -35.49 -25.07 4.26
N GLN A 853 -36.34 -24.92 3.25
CA GLN A 853 -37.52 -24.06 3.34
C GLN A 853 -38.53 -24.71 4.29
N LEU A 854 -38.67 -24.16 5.49
CA LEU A 854 -39.82 -24.46 6.32
C LEU A 854 -41.10 -24.02 5.57
N PRO A 855 -42.11 -24.84 5.50
CA PRO A 855 -43.38 -24.45 4.89
C PRO A 855 -43.95 -23.25 5.64
N LEU A 856 -44.25 -22.15 4.94
CA LEU A 856 -44.88 -20.94 5.48
C LEU A 856 -46.22 -21.21 6.21
N PHE A 857 -46.79 -22.42 6.04
CA PHE A 857 -48.06 -22.83 6.57
C PHE A 857 -47.95 -24.31 7.02
N GLU A 858 -47.50 -24.56 8.23
CA GLU A 858 -47.88 -25.81 8.94
C GLU A 858 -49.15 -25.53 9.75
N GLY A 859 -50.21 -26.22 9.38
CA GLY A 859 -51.56 -26.26 9.64
C GLY A 859 -52.20 -25.88 10.97
#